data_463e99357802489274c420015cd199f5
#
_entry.id   463e99357802489274c420015cd199f5
#
_cell.length_a   1.000
_cell.length_b   1.000
_cell.length_c   1.000
_cell.angle_alpha   90.00
_cell.angle_beta   90.00
_cell.angle_gamma   90.00
#
_symmetry.space_group_name_H-M   'P 1'
#
loop_
_entity.id
_entity.type
_entity.pdbx_description
1 polymer ?
#
loop_
_entity_poly.entity_id
_entity_poly.type
_entity_poly.pdbx_seq_one_letter_code
_entity_poly.pdbx_strand_id
1 'polypeptide(L)'
;MNSVDPASNKLLTFNQRSASEDLGCRRGDFSRKHYGSVELLISSDADGAIHRAGRFRVENGSLDEGSDYTPGTWRRTDVHLENPEYHTRWYFKYFLGKVHQNYVGTDAEKNPFYLSVVLSDQNNQRVPQYRAILWRKSGTLKISLPYSPTKTLSVKSILSAMNMDRFEKGPREILNPEIQKDLLVLEEQEGSVNFKFGVLYAKDGQLTDDEMFSNETGSENFDKFLNLLGDTVTLQGWAGYRGGLDTKNDTTGLQSIYTVYQGHELMFHVSTMLPYSKENKQQVERKRHIGNDIVTIVFQEGDEASSSFKPSMIRSHFTHIFALVRYNSQNDSYRLKIFSEESVPLFGPPLPSPPVFTDHHEFRDFLLVKLINGEKATLETPTFAQKRQRTLDMLIRSLYQDLMPDLHKVPFSPQNMLNRRSFSDVLPESPKSARKKEEARQAEFVRIGQALKLKTIVRGDAPTSLVTTGLCRKEPWESQSFCSTFPYEIVCADSWGQSLLVATDAAGVMMLDGPDPALPCAETPTLPPVQVFDKTMAVKQMHILEPQDLLITRADKGKDARLYVFRLGAIKRGLEERQLVRSKCDCRENKLEKTKGCHLYSINTHHGSELRIVAAIRTKLLLITRKHPRFSAVATGADSPVEEFQYIREICLCDPPVVMALVDGPTGENDNMICVAYKHQFDLINESTGDAYRLHHVDANRVNFVAAIDVYEDGEAGLLLCYNYICYYKKVCPFNGSTPMIQSNTSDFNFSWNQMPNAIVCAFPYILAFTTDSIEIRLVVNGNLVYTAVVPELQLASSRSDIYFVSSAPVSSASNCSSRDTSSQSSPQTPTGYEMPVFPSPLGDXXXXXXXXXXXXXXXXXXXXXXXXXXXXXXXXXXXXXXXXXXXXXXXXXKAPRMKKPRGGVV
;
A
#
# COMPACT_ATOMS: atom_id res chain seq x y z
N MET A 1 27.23 -19.39 -31.99
CA MET A 1 25.93 -19.60 -31.37
C MET A 1 26.02 -19.16 -29.92
N ASN A 2 25.52 -18.01 -29.67
CA ASN A 2 25.52 -17.49 -28.30
C ASN A 2 24.38 -18.13 -27.56
N SER A 3 24.72 -19.03 -26.67
CA SER A 3 23.73 -19.58 -25.78
C SER A 3 23.29 -18.44 -24.84
N VAL A 4 22.11 -17.95 -25.08
CA VAL A 4 21.55 -17.00 -24.16
C VAL A 4 21.24 -17.76 -22.89
N ASP A 5 21.99 -17.49 -21.86
CA ASP A 5 21.67 -18.07 -20.58
C ASP A 5 20.25 -17.70 -20.21
N PRO A 6 19.43 -18.67 -19.88
CA PRO A 6 18.07 -18.32 -19.51
C PRO A 6 18.08 -17.37 -18.32
N ALA A 7 17.28 -16.34 -18.41
CA ALA A 7 17.17 -15.40 -17.31
C ALA A 7 16.74 -16.15 -16.08
N SER A 8 17.56 -16.09 -15.05
CA SER A 8 17.23 -16.78 -13.83
C SER A 8 16.09 -16.04 -13.12
N ASN A 9 14.98 -16.72 -13.00
CA ASN A 9 13.83 -16.17 -12.31
C ASN A 9 14.04 -16.24 -10.81
N LYS A 10 13.73 -15.14 -10.16
CA LYS A 10 13.84 -15.06 -8.71
C LYS A 10 12.46 -15.25 -8.12
N LEU A 11 12.30 -16.31 -7.35
CA LEU A 11 11.01 -16.63 -6.73
C LEU A 11 11.01 -16.07 -5.33
N LEU A 12 10.07 -15.16 -5.07
CA LEU A 12 9.96 -14.46 -3.82
C LEU A 12 8.67 -14.84 -3.12
N THR A 13 8.67 -14.72 -1.81
CA THR A 13 7.52 -15.10 -1.02
C THR A 13 7.12 -13.99 -0.08
N PHE A 14 5.88 -14.02 0.31
CA PHE A 14 5.20 -13.03 1.11
C PHE A 14 4.21 -13.80 1.98
N ASN A 15 4.36 -13.69 3.28
CA ASN A 15 3.60 -14.56 4.17
C ASN A 15 2.23 -13.99 4.47
N GLN A 16 1.24 -14.53 3.77
CA GLN A 16 -0.15 -14.12 3.93
C GLN A 16 -0.71 -14.53 5.29
N ARG A 17 -0.22 -15.68 5.80
CA ARG A 17 -0.71 -16.22 7.05
C ARG A 17 -0.36 -15.33 8.23
N SER A 18 0.82 -14.72 8.22
CA SER A 18 1.23 -13.84 9.30
C SER A 18 0.29 -12.67 9.48
N ALA A 19 -0.13 -12.07 8.38
CA ALA A 19 -1.01 -10.92 8.45
C ALA A 19 -2.35 -11.29 9.06
N SER A 20 -2.88 -12.46 8.71
CA SER A 20 -4.15 -12.90 9.25
C SER A 20 -4.04 -13.25 10.72
N GLU A 21 -2.96 -13.94 11.09
CA GLU A 21 -2.78 -14.35 12.48
C GLU A 21 -2.53 -13.18 13.41
N ASP A 22 -1.83 -12.16 12.91
CA ASP A 22 -1.54 -11.00 13.73
C ASP A 22 -2.81 -10.30 14.17
N LEU A 23 -3.85 -10.36 13.38
CA LEU A 23 -5.11 -9.73 13.72
C LEU A 23 -6.10 -10.67 14.37
N GLY A 24 -5.77 -11.94 14.47
CA GLY A 24 -6.69 -12.92 15.01
C GLY A 24 -7.88 -13.18 14.11
N CYS A 25 -7.77 -12.81 12.86
CA CYS A 25 -8.86 -12.94 11.91
C CYS A 25 -8.60 -14.09 10.95
N ARG A 26 -9.66 -14.72 10.50
CA ARG A 26 -9.55 -15.73 9.46
C ARG A 26 -9.27 -15.05 8.14
N ARG A 27 -8.60 -15.78 7.24
CA ARG A 27 -8.37 -15.29 5.90
C ARG A 27 -9.68 -14.96 5.22
N GLY A 28 -9.75 -13.77 4.66
CA GLY A 28 -10.94 -13.31 3.99
C GLY A 28 -12.00 -12.73 4.90
N ASP A 29 -11.84 -12.89 6.20
CA ASP A 29 -12.76 -12.29 7.15
C ASP A 29 -12.25 -10.92 7.57
N PHE A 30 -13.08 -9.90 7.47
CA PHE A 30 -12.75 -8.61 8.04
C PHE A 30 -14.05 -7.91 8.39
N SER A 31 -13.94 -6.93 9.27
CA SER A 31 -15.09 -6.17 9.70
C SER A 31 -14.76 -4.69 9.68
N ARG A 32 -15.57 -3.93 9.00
CA ARG A 32 -15.41 -2.48 8.98
C ARG A 32 -15.77 -1.88 10.32
N LYS A 33 -16.45 -2.62 11.18
CA LYS A 33 -16.73 -2.18 12.54
C LYS A 33 -15.46 -2.04 13.37
N HIS A 34 -14.40 -2.76 13.01
CA HIS A 34 -13.13 -2.60 13.71
C HIS A 34 -12.53 -1.21 13.46
N TYR A 35 -12.89 -0.57 12.34
CA TYR A 35 -12.32 0.72 11.95
C TYR A 35 -13.26 1.87 12.24
N GLY A 36 -14.52 1.58 12.40
CA GLY A 36 -15.50 2.62 12.62
C GLY A 36 -16.54 2.15 13.58
N SER A 37 -17.41 3.05 13.90
CA SER A 37 -18.28 2.83 15.00
C SER A 37 -19.43 1.92 14.73
N VAL A 38 -19.84 1.31 15.79
CA VAL A 38 -21.10 0.62 15.88
C VAL A 38 -22.23 1.61 16.07
N GLU A 39 -21.93 2.77 16.62
CA GLU A 39 -22.95 3.75 16.96
C GLU A 39 -22.60 5.12 16.40
N LEU A 40 -23.62 5.85 16.02
CA LEU A 40 -23.48 7.25 15.66
C LEU A 40 -24.00 8.09 16.80
N LEU A 41 -23.23 9.11 17.19
CA LEU A 41 -23.64 10.04 18.22
C LEU A 41 -24.27 11.26 17.56
N ILE A 42 -25.50 11.54 17.93
CA ILE A 42 -26.18 12.76 17.49
C ILE A 42 -25.95 13.81 18.55
N SER A 43 -25.35 14.92 18.14
CA SER A 43 -25.03 15.99 19.06
C SER A 43 -26.24 16.88 19.26
N SER A 44 -26.80 16.83 20.45
CA SER A 44 -27.90 17.72 20.83
C SER A 44 -27.72 18.13 22.28
N ASP A 45 -28.18 19.34 22.60
CA ASP A 45 -28.12 19.80 23.96
C ASP A 45 -29.37 19.38 24.73
N ALA A 46 -29.47 19.81 25.98
CA ALA A 46 -30.60 19.47 26.83
C ALA A 46 -31.92 20.07 26.34
N ASP A 47 -31.83 21.11 25.56
CA ASP A 47 -33.02 21.76 24.98
C ASP A 47 -33.41 21.15 23.65
N GLY A 48 -32.69 20.15 23.20
CA GLY A 48 -32.98 19.53 21.94
C GLY A 48 -32.37 20.21 20.74
N ALA A 49 -31.65 21.28 20.93
CA ALA A 49 -30.98 21.96 19.83
C ALA A 49 -29.74 21.17 19.43
N ILE A 50 -29.50 21.10 18.13
CA ILE A 50 -28.32 20.39 17.60
C ILE A 50 -27.15 21.36 17.64
N HIS A 51 -26.16 21.04 18.47
CA HIS A 51 -24.98 21.89 18.58
C HIS A 51 -24.02 21.74 17.43
N ARG A 52 -23.96 20.56 16.85
CA ARG A 52 -23.05 20.30 15.73
C ARG A 52 -23.88 19.79 14.56
N ALA A 53 -23.45 20.21 13.38
CA ALA A 53 -24.14 19.80 12.16
C ALA A 53 -23.58 18.46 11.75
N GLY A 54 -24.06 17.41 12.33
CA GLY A 54 -23.60 16.10 11.94
C GLY A 54 -23.51 15.15 13.10
N ARG A 55 -23.23 13.92 12.76
CA ARG A 55 -23.16 12.84 13.72
C ARG A 55 -21.71 12.40 13.86
N PHE A 56 -21.42 11.82 15.00
CA PHE A 56 -20.10 11.24 15.24
C PHE A 56 -20.26 9.75 15.44
N ARG A 57 -19.45 9.00 14.70
CA ARG A 57 -19.36 7.57 14.98
C ARG A 57 -18.35 7.36 16.10
N VAL A 58 -18.57 6.33 16.90
CA VAL A 58 -17.73 6.03 18.04
C VAL A 58 -16.98 4.74 17.79
N GLU A 59 -15.67 4.79 17.94
CA GLU A 59 -14.85 3.60 17.91
C GLU A 59 -14.33 3.36 19.32
N ASN A 60 -14.77 2.27 19.93
CA ASN A 60 -14.45 1.98 21.32
C ASN A 60 -13.95 0.56 21.53
N GLY A 61 -13.56 -0.11 20.47
CA GLY A 61 -13.04 -1.45 20.56
C GLY A 61 -14.07 -2.53 20.84
N SER A 62 -15.36 -2.19 20.81
CA SER A 62 -16.41 -3.19 21.03
C SER A 62 -16.50 -4.14 19.83
N LEU A 63 -16.61 -5.43 20.13
CA LEU A 63 -16.82 -6.44 19.13
C LEU A 63 -18.14 -7.13 19.39
N ASP A 64 -18.77 -7.59 18.33
CA ASP A 64 -19.99 -8.37 18.48
C ASP A 64 -19.72 -9.64 19.26
N GLU A 65 -20.70 -10.06 20.03
CA GLU A 65 -20.58 -11.30 20.75
C GLU A 65 -20.39 -12.45 19.76
N GLY A 66 -19.51 -13.34 20.12
CA GLY A 66 -19.22 -14.46 19.26
C GLY A 66 -18.05 -14.25 18.32
N SER A 67 -17.43 -13.10 18.39
CA SER A 67 -16.22 -12.87 17.60
C SER A 67 -15.09 -13.74 18.14
N ASP A 68 -14.32 -14.29 17.23
CA ASP A 68 -13.14 -15.06 17.58
C ASP A 68 -11.95 -14.19 17.96
N TYR A 69 -12.13 -12.90 17.94
CA TYR A 69 -11.04 -11.98 18.24
C TYR A 69 -10.63 -12.14 19.69
N THR A 70 -9.34 -12.40 19.90
CA THR A 70 -8.79 -12.58 21.24
C THR A 70 -8.12 -11.29 21.67
N PRO A 71 -8.50 -10.72 22.82
CA PRO A 71 -7.81 -9.53 23.29
C PRO A 71 -6.33 -9.80 23.48
N GLY A 72 -5.52 -8.87 23.07
CA GLY A 72 -4.09 -8.99 23.20
C GLY A 72 -3.38 -9.62 22.04
N THR A 73 -4.10 -10.05 21.02
CA THR A 73 -3.45 -10.55 19.80
C THR A 73 -2.99 -9.44 18.89
N TRP A 74 -3.37 -8.22 19.19
CA TRP A 74 -2.97 -7.06 18.42
C TRP A 74 -1.45 -6.93 18.43
N ARG A 75 -0.87 -6.66 17.25
CA ARG A 75 0.57 -6.54 17.10
C ARG A 75 0.95 -5.21 16.49
N ARG A 76 2.15 -4.74 16.84
CA ARG A 76 2.67 -3.47 16.32
C ARG A 76 2.83 -3.46 14.81
N THR A 77 2.99 -4.62 14.22
CA THR A 77 3.16 -4.68 12.76
C THR A 77 1.95 -4.18 12.00
N ASP A 78 0.79 -4.15 12.67
CA ASP A 78 -0.43 -3.66 12.03
C ASP A 78 -0.59 -2.15 12.15
N VAL A 79 0.28 -1.49 12.89
CA VAL A 79 0.17 -0.06 13.15
C VAL A 79 1.11 0.67 12.22
N HIS A 80 0.56 1.24 11.14
CA HIS A 80 1.37 2.00 10.21
C HIS A 80 0.52 3.06 9.53
N LEU A 81 1.22 4.06 9.01
CA LEU A 81 0.57 5.16 8.34
C LEU A 81 -0.01 4.70 7.01
N GLU A 82 -1.24 5.12 6.75
CA GLU A 82 -1.87 4.90 5.45
C GLU A 82 -1.30 5.88 4.46
N ASN A 83 -1.13 5.44 3.23
CA ASN A 83 -0.63 6.26 2.13
C ASN A 83 0.70 6.93 2.47
N PRO A 84 1.69 6.18 2.95
CA PRO A 84 2.94 6.83 3.35
C PRO A 84 3.66 7.49 2.17
N GLU A 85 3.57 6.91 0.97
CA GLU A 85 4.21 7.51 -0.19
C GLU A 85 3.40 8.67 -0.75
N TYR A 86 2.07 8.55 -0.69
CA TYR A 86 1.21 9.58 -1.26
C TYR A 86 1.38 10.92 -0.54
N HIS A 87 1.52 10.88 0.77
CA HIS A 87 1.62 12.10 1.57
C HIS A 87 3.05 12.58 1.78
N THR A 88 4.02 11.84 1.25
CA THR A 88 5.37 12.36 1.16
C THR A 88 5.38 13.41 0.05
N ARG A 89 6.09 14.50 0.29
CA ARG A 89 6.24 15.51 -0.76
C ARG A 89 7.24 15.00 -1.79
N TRP A 90 6.72 14.29 -2.77
CA TRP A 90 7.54 13.61 -3.75
C TRP A 90 8.37 14.59 -4.57
N TYR A 91 7.75 15.70 -4.98
CA TYR A 91 8.50 16.65 -5.82
C TYR A 91 9.66 17.24 -5.03
N PHE A 92 9.38 17.66 -3.81
CA PHE A 92 10.43 18.18 -2.94
C PHE A 92 11.51 17.11 -2.67
N LYS A 93 11.10 15.90 -2.37
CA LYS A 93 12.04 14.87 -1.92
C LYS A 93 12.84 14.26 -3.06
N TYR A 94 12.19 13.95 -4.16
CA TYR A 94 12.82 13.14 -5.20
C TYR A 94 13.18 13.92 -6.46
N PHE A 95 12.58 15.08 -6.69
CA PHE A 95 12.79 15.81 -7.94
C PHE A 95 13.65 17.03 -7.76
N LEU A 96 13.38 17.86 -6.78
CA LEU A 96 14.13 19.09 -6.60
C LEU A 96 15.58 18.78 -6.33
N GLY A 97 16.48 19.47 -7.03
CA GLY A 97 17.90 19.25 -6.88
C GLY A 97 18.45 18.16 -7.77
N LYS A 98 17.61 17.52 -8.56
CA LYS A 98 18.04 16.51 -9.51
C LYS A 98 17.55 16.88 -10.90
N VAL A 99 18.26 16.39 -11.90
CA VAL A 99 17.81 16.57 -13.28
C VAL A 99 16.54 15.77 -13.48
N HIS A 100 15.51 16.45 -13.95
CA HIS A 100 14.26 15.79 -14.25
C HIS A 100 13.55 16.57 -15.35
N GLN A 101 12.47 16.01 -15.87
CA GLN A 101 11.73 16.59 -16.96
C GLN A 101 10.32 16.90 -16.55
N ASN A 102 9.81 18.02 -17.04
CA ASN A 102 8.44 18.44 -16.80
C ASN A 102 7.75 18.71 -18.12
N TYR A 103 6.50 18.29 -18.22
CA TYR A 103 5.72 18.40 -19.45
C TYR A 103 4.39 19.06 -19.17
N VAL A 104 3.80 19.67 -20.18
CA VAL A 104 2.47 20.26 -20.10
C VAL A 104 1.64 19.82 -21.29
N GLY A 105 0.37 19.57 -21.06
CA GLY A 105 -0.57 19.25 -22.11
C GLY A 105 -1.97 19.54 -21.67
N THR A 106 -2.94 19.20 -22.52
CA THR A 106 -4.35 19.29 -22.16
C THR A 106 -5.02 17.96 -22.41
N ASP A 107 -5.88 17.56 -21.50
CA ASP A 107 -6.57 16.29 -21.61
C ASP A 107 -7.73 16.37 -22.61
N ALA A 108 -8.49 15.29 -22.74
CA ALA A 108 -9.57 15.24 -23.72
C ALA A 108 -10.66 16.27 -23.46
N GLU A 109 -10.81 16.69 -22.21
CA GLU A 109 -11.78 17.71 -21.81
C GLU A 109 -11.20 19.11 -21.83
N LYS A 110 -10.02 19.28 -22.39
CA LYS A 110 -9.33 20.57 -22.52
C LYS A 110 -8.82 21.14 -21.21
N ASN A 111 -8.65 20.31 -20.21
CA ASN A 111 -8.09 20.75 -18.93
C ASN A 111 -6.57 20.57 -18.96
N PRO A 112 -5.83 21.57 -18.47
CA PRO A 112 -4.37 21.43 -18.43
C PRO A 112 -3.92 20.36 -17.43
N PHE A 113 -2.81 19.73 -17.76
CA PHE A 113 -2.14 18.84 -16.83
C PHE A 113 -0.64 19.02 -16.98
N TYR A 114 0.07 18.61 -15.94
CA TYR A 114 1.54 18.59 -15.96
C TYR A 114 2.02 17.22 -15.60
N LEU A 115 3.18 16.86 -16.11
CA LEU A 115 3.80 15.58 -15.82
C LEU A 115 5.26 15.83 -15.47
N SER A 116 5.69 15.34 -14.33
CA SER A 116 7.10 15.41 -13.93
C SER A 116 7.64 13.99 -13.87
N VAL A 117 8.83 13.79 -14.45
CA VAL A 117 9.44 12.46 -14.48
C VAL A 117 10.90 12.57 -14.08
N VAL A 118 11.32 11.70 -13.17
CA VAL A 118 12.70 11.64 -12.74
C VAL A 118 13.15 10.18 -12.71
N LEU A 119 14.40 9.96 -13.07
CA LEU A 119 15.02 8.66 -12.89
C LEU A 119 15.61 8.63 -11.49
N SER A 120 15.01 7.84 -10.64
CA SER A 120 15.36 7.81 -9.24
C SER A 120 16.45 6.78 -8.99
N ASP A 121 17.11 6.93 -7.85
CA ASP A 121 18.05 5.92 -7.42
C ASP A 121 17.33 4.62 -7.11
N GLN A 122 18.11 3.58 -6.87
CA GLN A 122 17.59 2.25 -6.64
C GLN A 122 16.65 2.22 -5.45
N ASN A 123 15.59 1.44 -5.57
CA ASN A 123 14.70 1.21 -4.45
C ASN A 123 15.36 0.22 -3.48
N ASN A 124 14.59 -0.25 -2.50
CA ASN A 124 15.11 -1.18 -1.50
C ASN A 124 15.59 -2.49 -2.12
N GLN A 125 15.13 -2.80 -3.31
CA GLN A 125 15.54 -4.00 -4.03
C GLN A 125 16.64 -3.71 -5.04
N ARG A 126 17.20 -2.50 -4.99
CA ARG A 126 18.28 -2.05 -5.87
C ARG A 126 17.88 -2.04 -7.33
N VAL A 127 16.65 -1.67 -7.58
CA VAL A 127 16.15 -1.53 -8.94
C VAL A 127 16.03 -0.05 -9.25
N PRO A 128 16.72 0.44 -10.29
CA PRO A 128 16.50 1.84 -10.69
C PRO A 128 15.07 2.00 -11.19
N GLN A 129 14.51 3.13 -10.92
CA GLN A 129 13.10 3.33 -11.23
C GLN A 129 12.84 4.76 -11.65
N TYR A 130 11.83 4.91 -12.52
CA TYR A 130 11.27 6.21 -12.80
C TYR A 130 10.22 6.54 -11.76
N ARG A 131 10.22 7.80 -11.32
CA ARG A 131 9.11 8.32 -10.55
C ARG A 131 8.41 9.37 -11.38
N ALA A 132 7.10 9.32 -11.39
CA ALA A 132 6.32 10.26 -12.19
C ALA A 132 5.19 10.84 -11.35
N ILE A 133 4.97 12.14 -11.53
CA ILE A 133 3.87 12.84 -10.90
C ILE A 133 3.00 13.43 -11.99
N LEU A 134 1.72 13.10 -11.98
CA LEU A 134 0.75 13.69 -12.87
C LEU A 134 -0.07 14.71 -12.07
N TRP A 135 0.04 15.96 -12.49
CA TRP A 135 -0.61 17.08 -11.81
C TRP A 135 -1.88 17.43 -12.58
N ARG A 136 -3.03 17.27 -11.92
CA ARG A 136 -4.32 17.53 -12.55
C ARG A 136 -5.22 18.28 -11.58
N LYS A 137 -6.27 18.87 -12.12
CA LYS A 137 -7.24 19.56 -11.25
C LYS A 137 -7.95 18.59 -10.31
N SER A 138 -8.07 17.33 -10.69
CA SER A 138 -8.71 16.33 -9.85
C SER A 138 -7.80 15.76 -8.78
N GLY A 139 -6.54 16.15 -8.80
CA GLY A 139 -5.57 15.67 -7.83
C GLY A 139 -4.32 15.16 -8.49
N THR A 140 -3.34 14.89 -7.67
CA THR A 140 -2.04 14.42 -8.12
C THR A 140 -2.02 12.91 -8.09
N LEU A 141 -1.45 12.32 -9.11
CA LEU A 141 -1.23 10.89 -9.17
C LEU A 141 0.26 10.63 -9.23
N LYS A 142 0.74 9.69 -8.42
CA LYS A 142 2.16 9.39 -8.30
C LYS A 142 2.36 7.91 -8.59
N ILE A 143 3.29 7.60 -9.48
CA ILE A 143 3.62 6.21 -9.76
C ILE A 143 5.12 6.03 -9.84
N SER A 144 5.55 4.79 -9.64
CA SER A 144 6.93 4.36 -9.85
C SER A 144 6.92 3.28 -10.92
N LEU A 145 7.84 3.40 -11.86
CA LEU A 145 7.96 2.45 -12.96
C LEU A 145 9.39 1.96 -13.02
N PRO A 146 9.63 0.68 -13.33
CA PRO A 146 11.00 0.19 -13.39
C PRO A 146 11.74 0.77 -14.59
N TYR A 147 13.01 1.03 -14.39
CA TYR A 147 13.89 1.47 -15.45
C TYR A 147 14.55 0.24 -16.06
N SER A 148 14.57 0.20 -17.39
CA SER A 148 15.30 -0.83 -18.10
C SER A 148 16.08 -0.16 -19.23
N PRO A 149 17.38 -0.42 -19.32
CA PRO A 149 18.14 0.16 -20.43
C PRO A 149 17.73 -0.39 -21.81
N THR A 150 17.04 -1.53 -21.85
CA THR A 150 16.59 -2.10 -23.10
C THR A 150 15.19 -1.67 -23.48
N LYS A 151 14.40 -1.23 -22.53
CA LYS A 151 13.05 -0.74 -22.78
C LYS A 151 12.99 0.74 -22.42
N THR A 152 12.88 1.59 -23.41
CA THR A 152 12.72 3.00 -23.16
C THR A 152 11.25 3.33 -23.01
N LEU A 153 10.94 4.15 -22.02
CA LEU A 153 9.57 4.59 -21.78
C LEU A 153 9.34 5.93 -22.47
N SER A 154 8.30 5.98 -23.27
CA SER A 154 7.88 7.25 -23.82
C SER A 154 7.00 7.99 -22.82
N VAL A 155 6.87 9.29 -23.03
CA VAL A 155 5.98 10.09 -22.20
C VAL A 155 4.56 9.58 -22.32
N LYS A 156 4.16 9.18 -23.52
CA LYS A 156 2.82 8.62 -23.70
C LYS A 156 2.64 7.31 -22.96
N SER A 157 3.68 6.49 -22.90
CA SER A 157 3.60 5.24 -22.15
C SER A 157 3.42 5.50 -20.64
N ILE A 158 4.11 6.50 -20.12
CA ILE A 158 3.97 6.85 -18.73
C ILE A 158 2.56 7.36 -18.44
N LEU A 159 2.04 8.23 -19.30
CA LEU A 159 0.69 8.74 -19.12
C LEU A 159 -0.35 7.64 -19.26
N SER A 160 -0.12 6.69 -20.17
CA SER A 160 -1.02 5.55 -20.28
C SER A 160 -1.01 4.70 -19.02
N ALA A 161 0.15 4.53 -18.40
CA ALA A 161 0.24 3.84 -17.12
C ALA A 161 -0.49 4.58 -16.01
N MET A 162 -0.71 5.87 -16.20
CA MET A 162 -1.46 6.69 -15.26
C MET A 162 -2.92 6.89 -15.70
N ASN A 163 -3.39 6.03 -16.58
CA ASN A 163 -4.77 6.03 -17.06
C ASN A 163 -5.15 7.29 -17.83
N MET A 164 -4.19 7.88 -18.52
CA MET A 164 -4.46 9.01 -19.39
C MET A 164 -3.99 8.68 -20.79
N ASP A 165 -4.94 8.26 -21.63
CA ASP A 165 -4.63 7.82 -22.99
C ASP A 165 -5.01 8.84 -24.05
N ARG A 166 -5.87 9.78 -23.73
CA ARG A 166 -6.40 10.72 -24.71
C ARG A 166 -6.01 12.14 -24.34
N PHE A 167 -5.59 12.89 -25.34
CA PHE A 167 -5.19 14.28 -25.17
C PHE A 167 -5.84 15.15 -26.23
N GLU A 168 -6.19 16.38 -25.85
CA GLU A 168 -6.47 17.39 -26.84
C GLU A 168 -5.16 17.90 -27.43
N LYS A 169 -4.23 18.25 -26.54
CA LYS A 169 -2.89 18.64 -26.94
C LYS A 169 -1.90 17.74 -26.23
N GLY A 170 -1.02 17.12 -26.98
CA GLY A 170 -0.06 16.20 -26.40
C GLY A 170 0.95 16.88 -25.50
N PRO A 171 1.61 16.10 -24.67
CA PRO A 171 2.57 16.69 -23.73
C PRO A 171 3.76 17.31 -24.46
N ARG A 172 4.15 18.49 -24.00
CA ARG A 172 5.31 19.22 -24.50
C ARG A 172 6.21 19.53 -23.34
N GLU A 173 7.50 19.39 -23.54
CA GLU A 173 8.46 19.63 -22.47
C GLU A 173 8.53 21.11 -22.12
N ILE A 174 8.56 21.38 -20.81
CA ILE A 174 8.73 22.72 -20.30
C ILE A 174 10.22 22.90 -20.00
N LEU A 175 10.84 23.80 -20.74
CA LEU A 175 12.28 23.98 -20.62
C LEU A 175 12.69 25.03 -19.61
N ASN A 176 11.77 25.92 -19.24
CA ASN A 176 12.08 26.97 -18.28
C ASN A 176 12.27 26.35 -16.87
N PRO A 177 13.45 26.50 -16.26
CA PRO A 177 13.68 25.89 -14.97
C PRO A 177 12.87 26.48 -13.83
N GLU A 178 12.28 27.66 -14.02
CA GLU A 178 11.41 28.26 -13.01
C GLU A 178 10.13 27.47 -12.80
N ILE A 179 9.80 26.53 -13.67
CA ILE A 179 8.62 25.72 -13.48
C ILE A 179 8.71 24.93 -12.15
N GLN A 180 9.91 24.66 -11.69
CA GLN A 180 10.07 23.93 -10.44
C GLN A 180 9.41 24.66 -9.28
N LYS A 181 9.50 25.99 -9.26
CA LYS A 181 8.89 26.79 -8.21
C LYS A 181 7.37 26.63 -8.25
N ASP A 182 6.79 26.65 -9.43
CA ASP A 182 5.34 26.54 -9.57
C ASP A 182 4.84 25.15 -9.18
N LEU A 183 5.57 24.13 -9.57
CA LEU A 183 5.17 22.77 -9.23
C LEU A 183 5.31 22.49 -7.74
N LEU A 184 6.31 23.10 -7.11
CA LEU A 184 6.42 22.99 -5.65
C LEU A 184 5.23 23.61 -4.95
N VAL A 185 4.74 24.76 -5.46
CA VAL A 185 3.54 25.39 -4.93
C VAL A 185 2.34 24.47 -5.08
N LEU A 186 2.23 23.78 -6.23
CA LEU A 186 1.14 22.82 -6.41
C LEU A 186 1.21 21.70 -5.40
N GLU A 187 2.41 21.20 -5.14
CA GLU A 187 2.56 20.11 -4.18
C GLU A 187 2.17 20.55 -2.77
N GLU A 188 2.50 21.79 -2.43
CA GLU A 188 2.16 22.30 -1.12
C GLU A 188 0.65 22.40 -0.89
N GLN A 189 -0.14 22.37 -1.95
CA GLN A 189 -1.60 22.39 -1.83
C GLN A 189 -2.19 21.00 -1.58
N GLU A 190 -1.40 19.96 -1.69
CA GLU A 190 -1.93 18.59 -1.63
C GLU A 190 -2.19 18.11 -0.22
N GLY A 191 -1.83 18.87 0.77
CA GLY A 191 -2.01 18.46 2.15
C GLY A 191 -0.72 18.59 2.92
N SER A 192 -0.86 18.49 4.22
CA SER A 192 0.25 18.73 5.11
C SER A 192 1.04 17.45 5.37
N VAL A 193 2.35 17.57 5.34
CA VAL A 193 3.19 16.48 5.84
C VAL A 193 3.52 16.69 7.31
N ASN A 194 3.12 17.81 7.86
CA ASN A 194 3.27 18.11 9.28
C ASN A 194 1.87 18.35 9.86
N PHE A 195 1.71 18.05 11.11
CA PHE A 195 0.38 18.02 11.71
C PHE A 195 0.36 18.81 13.00
N LYS A 196 -0.78 19.43 13.27
CA LYS A 196 -1.03 20.09 14.55
C LYS A 196 -2.26 19.44 15.14
N PHE A 197 -2.16 19.03 16.39
CA PHE A 197 -3.25 18.38 17.12
C PHE A 197 -3.52 19.18 18.39
N GLY A 198 -4.80 19.38 18.69
CA GLY A 198 -5.19 19.96 19.95
C GLY A 198 -5.10 18.95 21.05
N VAL A 199 -4.78 19.41 22.27
CA VAL A 199 -4.79 18.55 23.46
C VAL A 199 -5.55 19.32 24.53
N LEU A 200 -6.70 18.80 24.89
CA LEU A 200 -7.61 19.44 25.86
C LEU A 200 -7.63 18.64 27.16
N TYR A 201 -7.43 19.33 28.27
CA TYR A 201 -7.48 18.70 29.56
C TYR A 201 -8.88 18.87 30.16
N ALA A 202 -9.52 17.78 30.55
CA ALA A 202 -10.86 17.79 31.10
C ALA A 202 -10.87 17.11 32.45
N LYS A 203 -11.41 17.81 33.45
CA LYS A 203 -11.58 17.24 34.79
C LYS A 203 -12.88 16.46 34.88
N ASP A 204 -12.94 15.58 35.85
CA ASP A 204 -14.14 14.80 36.12
C ASP A 204 -15.32 15.74 36.40
N GLY A 205 -16.43 15.48 35.74
CA GLY A 205 -17.66 16.22 35.97
C GLY A 205 -17.82 17.47 35.15
N GLN A 206 -16.84 17.85 34.37
CA GLN A 206 -16.99 19.03 33.48
C GLN A 206 -17.82 18.66 32.27
N LEU A 207 -18.80 19.50 31.96
CA LEU A 207 -19.76 19.20 30.90
C LEU A 207 -19.75 20.18 29.74
N THR A 208 -19.06 21.30 29.87
CA THR A 208 -19.02 22.32 28.84
C THR A 208 -17.59 22.61 28.44
N ASP A 209 -17.45 23.12 27.22
CA ASP A 209 -16.10 23.47 26.75
C ASP A 209 -15.54 24.66 27.52
N ASP A 210 -16.39 25.60 27.96
CA ASP A 210 -15.91 26.70 28.81
C ASP A 210 -15.23 26.16 30.07
N GLU A 211 -15.83 25.13 30.70
CA GLU A 211 -15.26 24.56 31.92
C GLU A 211 -13.92 23.90 31.62
N MET A 212 -13.87 23.12 30.53
CA MET A 212 -12.65 22.39 30.20
C MET A 212 -11.52 23.33 29.82
N PHE A 213 -11.81 24.31 28.98
CA PHE A 213 -10.76 25.26 28.59
C PHE A 213 -10.32 26.17 29.72
N SER A 214 -11.11 26.28 30.75
CA SER A 214 -10.78 27.11 31.93
C SER A 214 -9.90 26.42 32.94
N ASN A 215 -9.50 25.19 32.71
CA ASN A 215 -8.52 24.52 33.56
C ASN A 215 -7.17 25.17 33.36
N GLU A 216 -6.70 25.88 34.39
CA GLU A 216 -5.44 26.61 34.26
C GLU A 216 -4.26 25.67 34.13
N THR A 217 -4.25 24.59 34.92
CA THR A 217 -3.19 23.59 34.90
C THR A 217 -3.79 22.21 34.87
N GLY A 218 -2.99 21.22 34.50
CA GLY A 218 -3.42 19.84 34.48
C GLY A 218 -2.90 19.08 35.67
N SER A 219 -3.26 17.80 35.73
CA SER A 219 -2.80 16.91 36.77
C SER A 219 -1.41 16.40 36.47
N GLU A 220 -0.83 15.71 37.44
CA GLU A 220 0.44 15.04 37.26
C GLU A 220 0.34 13.96 36.18
N ASN A 221 -0.78 13.25 36.15
CA ASN A 221 -0.98 12.23 35.10
C ASN A 221 -1.08 12.86 33.72
N PHE A 222 -1.67 14.04 33.63
CA PHE A 222 -1.72 14.75 32.36
C PHE A 222 -0.31 15.16 31.91
N ASP A 223 0.53 15.61 32.85
CA ASP A 223 1.90 15.97 32.54
C ASP A 223 2.69 14.77 32.05
N LYS A 224 2.45 13.60 32.66
CA LYS A 224 3.09 12.36 32.20
C LYS A 224 2.64 12.02 30.78
N PHE A 225 1.37 12.21 30.49
CA PHE A 225 0.85 11.95 29.14
C PHE A 225 1.49 12.88 28.12
N LEU A 226 1.62 14.18 28.46
CA LEU A 226 2.27 15.12 27.56
C LEU A 226 3.73 14.74 27.30
N ASN A 227 4.43 14.29 28.33
CA ASN A 227 5.80 13.83 28.15
C ASN A 227 5.89 12.59 27.28
N LEU A 228 4.86 11.75 27.32
CA LEU A 228 4.78 10.60 26.45
C LEU A 228 4.57 11.03 24.99
N LEU A 229 3.77 12.07 24.76
CA LEU A 229 3.48 12.51 23.39
C LEU A 229 4.73 13.07 22.72
N GLY A 230 5.52 13.85 23.42
CA GLY A 230 6.68 14.48 22.79
C GLY A 230 7.50 15.27 23.78
N ASP A 231 8.37 16.10 23.24
CA ASP A 231 9.27 16.92 24.02
C ASP A 231 8.69 18.31 24.24
N THR A 232 8.93 18.85 25.44
CA THR A 232 8.57 20.23 25.71
C THR A 232 9.60 21.14 25.03
N VAL A 233 9.11 22.06 24.20
CA VAL A 233 9.98 22.98 23.47
C VAL A 233 9.63 24.41 23.83
N THR A 234 10.64 25.26 23.81
CA THR A 234 10.47 26.69 23.99
C THR A 234 10.10 27.31 22.65
N LEU A 235 9.00 28.05 22.63
CA LEU A 235 8.49 28.58 21.36
C LEU A 235 9.32 29.73 20.83
N GLN A 236 9.80 30.62 21.70
CA GLN A 236 10.55 31.75 21.20
C GLN A 236 11.84 31.28 20.53
N GLY A 237 12.00 31.66 19.27
CA GLY A 237 13.15 31.23 18.49
C GLY A 237 13.04 29.81 17.95
N TRP A 238 11.86 29.19 18.06
CA TRP A 238 11.71 27.82 17.58
C TRP A 238 11.86 27.76 16.06
N ALA A 239 12.71 26.87 15.59
CA ALA A 239 13.04 26.79 14.17
C ALA A 239 12.31 25.66 13.44
N GLY A 240 11.68 24.72 14.16
CA GLY A 240 10.95 23.66 13.54
C GLY A 240 9.54 24.05 13.17
N TYR A 241 8.74 23.05 12.81
CA TYR A 241 7.35 23.28 12.47
C TYR A 241 6.62 23.83 13.70
N ARG A 242 5.96 24.95 13.52
CA ARG A 242 5.36 25.65 14.67
C ARG A 242 3.85 25.43 14.79
N GLY A 243 3.21 24.90 13.76
CA GLY A 243 1.78 24.59 13.82
C GLY A 243 0.91 25.77 14.11
N GLY A 244 1.27 26.95 13.64
CA GLY A 244 0.48 28.14 13.86
C GLY A 244 0.74 28.85 15.18
N LEU A 245 1.67 28.37 15.99
CA LEU A 245 2.01 29.04 17.23
C LEU A 245 2.99 30.18 17.00
N ASP A 246 3.02 31.12 17.95
CA ASP A 246 3.84 32.30 17.86
C ASP A 246 5.25 31.99 18.39
N THR A 247 6.26 32.11 17.53
CA THR A 247 7.63 31.85 17.91
C THR A 247 8.44 33.12 18.14
N LYS A 248 7.79 34.29 18.18
CA LYS A 248 8.50 35.56 18.31
C LYS A 248 8.12 36.36 19.55
N ASN A 249 6.82 36.41 19.87
CA ASN A 249 6.33 37.37 20.87
C ASN A 249 5.58 36.71 22.03
N ASP A 250 5.63 35.39 22.14
CA ASP A 250 4.99 34.66 23.23
C ASP A 250 3.47 34.84 23.32
N THR A 251 2.82 35.21 22.22
CA THR A 251 1.38 35.44 22.25
C THR A 251 0.57 34.14 22.36
N THR A 252 1.20 32.99 22.11
CA THR A 252 0.53 31.70 22.23
C THR A 252 1.17 30.85 23.33
N GLY A 253 1.82 31.50 24.29
CA GLY A 253 2.45 30.82 25.40
C GLY A 253 3.96 30.69 25.21
N LEU A 254 4.61 30.19 26.26
CA LEU A 254 6.08 30.10 26.26
C LEU A 254 6.55 28.77 25.73
N GLN A 255 5.78 27.72 25.89
CA GLN A 255 6.19 26.35 25.57
C GLN A 255 5.07 25.59 24.92
N SER A 256 5.43 24.51 24.24
CA SER A 256 4.46 23.55 23.73
C SER A 256 5.12 22.18 23.62
N ILE A 257 4.36 21.20 23.12
CA ILE A 257 4.84 19.84 22.99
C ILE A 257 5.06 19.57 21.51
N TYR A 258 6.19 18.97 21.18
CA TYR A 258 6.60 18.76 19.81
C TYR A 258 7.25 17.39 19.66
N THR A 259 7.01 16.73 18.54
CA THR A 259 7.71 15.50 18.23
C THR A 259 7.82 15.32 16.73
N VAL A 260 8.71 14.43 16.34
CA VAL A 260 8.82 13.96 14.95
C VAL A 260 8.46 12.49 14.95
N TYR A 261 7.49 12.14 14.12
CA TYR A 261 7.05 10.77 14.04
C TYR A 261 7.04 10.32 12.59
N GLN A 262 7.88 9.34 12.27
CA GLN A 262 8.00 8.76 10.92
C GLN A 262 8.11 9.84 9.85
N GLY A 263 8.96 10.81 10.11
CA GLY A 263 9.24 11.88 9.16
C GLY A 263 8.28 13.05 9.20
N HIS A 264 7.23 12.96 10.01
CA HIS A 264 6.26 14.04 10.14
C HIS A 264 6.50 14.82 11.41
N GLU A 265 6.48 16.14 11.32
CA GLU A 265 6.59 16.97 12.51
C GLU A 265 5.20 17.19 13.08
N LEU A 266 5.08 17.01 14.39
CA LEU A 266 3.82 17.19 15.11
C LEU A 266 4.00 18.26 16.16
N MET A 267 3.15 19.29 16.10
CA MET A 267 3.09 20.30 17.15
C MET A 267 1.75 20.19 17.82
N PHE A 268 1.76 20.08 19.14
CA PHE A 268 0.54 19.92 19.91
C PHE A 268 0.12 21.25 20.50
N HIS A 269 -1.16 21.61 20.31
CA HIS A 269 -1.75 22.78 20.93
C HIS A 269 -2.35 22.33 22.26
N VAL A 270 -1.61 22.58 23.33
CA VAL A 270 -1.99 22.07 24.64
C VAL A 270 -2.75 23.14 25.38
N SER A 271 -3.97 22.83 25.82
CA SER A 271 -4.84 23.85 26.40
C SER A 271 -4.21 24.53 27.62
N THR A 272 -3.53 23.75 28.47
CA THR A 272 -2.91 24.32 29.67
C THR A 272 -1.62 25.08 29.40
N MET A 273 -1.07 24.96 28.18
CA MET A 273 0.12 25.71 27.80
C MET A 273 -0.20 26.98 26.99
N LEU A 274 -1.40 27.03 26.44
CA LEU A 274 -1.86 28.24 25.78
C LEU A 274 -2.25 29.28 26.82
N PRO A 275 -2.22 30.58 26.45
CA PRO A 275 -2.47 31.62 27.44
C PRO A 275 -3.81 31.49 28.15
N TYR A 276 -3.78 31.66 29.45
CA TYR A 276 -4.96 31.55 30.31
C TYR A 276 -5.43 32.94 30.67
N SER A 277 -6.75 33.19 30.53
CA SER A 277 -7.34 34.45 30.90
C SER A 277 -8.20 34.27 32.14
N LYS A 278 -7.81 34.92 33.25
CA LYS A 278 -8.57 34.81 34.49
C LYS A 278 -9.92 35.53 34.34
N GLU A 279 -9.98 36.54 33.50
CA GLU A 279 -11.13 37.38 33.39
C GLU A 279 -12.16 36.89 32.38
N ASN A 280 -11.73 36.08 31.42
CA ASN A 280 -12.61 35.62 30.36
C ASN A 280 -12.81 34.13 30.48
N LYS A 281 -13.97 33.73 30.99
CA LYS A 281 -14.30 32.33 31.19
C LYS A 281 -14.43 31.57 29.89
N GLN A 282 -14.59 32.26 28.78
CA GLN A 282 -14.70 31.57 27.49
C GLN A 282 -13.34 31.14 26.95
N GLN A 283 -12.25 31.69 27.48
CA GLN A 283 -10.89 31.29 27.08
C GLN A 283 -10.72 31.33 25.56
N VAL A 284 -10.96 32.48 24.97
CA VAL A 284 -11.05 32.60 23.52
C VAL A 284 -9.76 32.23 22.85
N GLU A 285 -8.61 32.58 23.45
CA GLU A 285 -7.32 32.24 22.83
C GLU A 285 -7.08 30.74 22.77
N ARG A 286 -7.45 30.03 23.84
CA ARG A 286 -7.29 28.58 23.84
C ARG A 286 -8.21 27.93 22.83
N LYS A 287 -9.46 28.39 22.75
CA LYS A 287 -10.42 27.85 21.79
C LYS A 287 -10.05 28.19 20.36
N ARG A 288 -9.41 29.36 20.16
CA ARG A 288 -9.04 29.76 18.80
C ARG A 288 -8.05 28.79 18.19
N HIS A 289 -7.13 28.28 18.98
CA HIS A 289 -6.16 27.34 18.45
C HIS A 289 -6.72 25.92 18.42
N ILE A 290 -7.22 25.41 19.54
CA ILE A 290 -7.67 24.03 19.58
C ILE A 290 -8.96 23.88 18.77
N GLY A 291 -9.82 24.89 18.77
CA GLY A 291 -11.03 24.81 17.98
C GLY A 291 -10.81 24.82 16.49
N ASN A 292 -9.62 25.16 16.03
CA ASN A 292 -9.28 25.15 14.62
C ASN A 292 -8.40 23.96 14.24
N ASP A 293 -8.25 23.00 15.12
CA ASP A 293 -7.53 21.78 14.79
C ASP A 293 -8.52 20.73 14.32
N ILE A 294 -8.12 20.00 13.31
CA ILE A 294 -8.96 18.91 12.77
C ILE A 294 -9.09 17.78 13.78
N VAL A 295 -8.02 17.54 14.54
CA VAL A 295 -7.96 16.46 15.52
C VAL A 295 -7.67 17.06 16.88
N THR A 296 -8.43 16.65 17.88
CA THR A 296 -8.20 17.05 19.26
C THR A 296 -8.15 15.82 20.16
N ILE A 297 -7.09 15.74 20.98
CA ILE A 297 -6.97 14.74 22.01
C ILE A 297 -7.58 15.31 23.28
N VAL A 298 -8.51 14.58 23.89
CA VAL A 298 -9.11 14.97 25.15
C VAL A 298 -8.63 14.04 26.23
N PHE A 299 -7.87 14.58 27.19
CA PHE A 299 -7.43 13.79 28.32
C PHE A 299 -8.44 13.98 29.44
N GLN A 300 -9.17 12.91 29.76
CA GLN A 300 -10.29 12.95 30.68
C GLN A 300 -9.90 12.34 32.02
N GLU A 301 -10.02 13.13 33.08
CA GLU A 301 -9.83 12.61 34.42
C GLU A 301 -11.07 11.87 34.89
N GLY A 302 -10.86 11.00 35.89
CA GLY A 302 -11.94 10.22 36.47
C GLY A 302 -11.97 8.82 35.89
N ASP A 303 -12.79 7.98 36.51
CA ASP A 303 -12.90 6.61 36.02
C ASP A 303 -14.04 6.50 34.99
N GLU A 304 -14.19 5.31 34.45
CA GLU A 304 -15.15 5.10 33.38
C GLU A 304 -16.59 5.23 33.83
N ALA A 305 -16.84 5.09 35.12
CA ALA A 305 -18.18 5.20 35.68
C ALA A 305 -18.66 6.65 35.70
N SER A 306 -17.73 7.61 35.69
CA SER A 306 -18.12 9.01 35.69
C SER A 306 -18.53 9.44 34.27
N SER A 307 -19.20 10.58 34.20
CA SER A 307 -19.66 11.09 32.94
C SER A 307 -18.48 11.33 31.98
N SER A 308 -18.66 10.94 30.77
CA SER A 308 -17.60 10.92 29.79
C SER A 308 -17.74 12.08 28.82
N PHE A 309 -16.61 12.51 28.27
CA PHE A 309 -16.61 13.53 27.21
C PHE A 309 -17.46 13.08 26.02
N LYS A 310 -18.19 14.04 25.45
CA LYS A 310 -18.91 13.85 24.21
C LYS A 310 -18.56 14.98 23.25
N PRO A 311 -18.50 14.72 21.95
CA PRO A 311 -18.18 15.80 20.99
C PRO A 311 -19.13 16.97 21.05
N SER A 312 -20.39 16.75 21.47
CA SER A 312 -21.36 17.84 21.57
C SER A 312 -20.99 18.89 22.62
N MET A 313 -20.08 18.53 23.52
CA MET A 313 -19.61 19.49 24.51
C MET A 313 -18.74 20.58 23.92
N ILE A 314 -18.15 20.35 22.77
CA ILE A 314 -17.29 21.32 22.10
C ILE A 314 -18.09 22.06 21.05
N ARG A 315 -18.09 23.38 21.13
CA ARG A 315 -18.91 24.17 20.23
C ARG A 315 -18.30 24.36 18.85
N SER A 316 -17.00 24.18 18.73
CA SER A 316 -16.36 24.33 17.43
C SER A 316 -16.78 23.21 16.48
N HIS A 317 -17.08 23.58 15.24
CA HIS A 317 -17.45 22.61 14.22
C HIS A 317 -16.29 22.17 13.35
N PHE A 318 -15.13 22.74 13.58
CA PHE A 318 -13.99 22.43 12.70
C PHE A 318 -13.33 21.11 13.05
N THR A 319 -13.32 20.76 14.33
CA THR A 319 -12.70 19.48 14.74
C THR A 319 -13.59 18.32 14.31
N HIS A 320 -13.00 17.41 13.58
CA HIS A 320 -13.71 16.24 13.05
C HIS A 320 -13.39 14.97 13.78
N ILE A 321 -12.28 14.94 14.52
CA ILE A 321 -11.88 13.73 15.24
C ILE A 321 -11.49 14.12 16.66
N PHE A 322 -12.05 13.39 17.62
CA PHE A 322 -11.67 13.50 19.03
C PHE A 322 -11.12 12.16 19.49
N ALA A 323 -9.95 12.19 20.11
CA ALA A 323 -9.38 11.01 20.74
C ALA A 323 -9.51 11.18 22.25
N LEU A 324 -10.38 10.40 22.86
CA LEU A 324 -10.60 10.45 24.30
C LEU A 324 -9.63 9.50 24.98
N VAL A 325 -8.77 10.05 25.82
CA VAL A 325 -7.73 9.30 26.51
C VAL A 325 -8.01 9.33 28.00
N ARG A 326 -8.02 8.17 28.62
CA ARG A 326 -8.12 8.02 30.07
C ARG A 326 -6.93 7.25 30.57
N TYR A 327 -6.42 7.62 31.73
CA TYR A 327 -5.33 6.94 32.37
C TYR A 327 -5.81 6.31 33.64
N ASN A 328 -5.52 5.02 33.81
CA ASN A 328 -5.85 4.28 35.03
C ASN A 328 -4.56 4.07 35.81
N SER A 329 -4.45 4.75 36.94
CA SER A 329 -3.23 4.65 37.74
C SER A 329 -3.09 3.32 38.47
N GLN A 330 -4.17 2.59 38.65
CA GLN A 330 -4.09 1.30 39.38
C GLN A 330 -3.36 0.24 38.56
N ASN A 331 -3.62 0.18 37.26
CA ASN A 331 -2.92 -0.77 36.39
C ASN A 331 -1.99 -0.12 35.41
N ASP A 332 -1.75 1.19 35.56
CA ASP A 332 -0.80 1.94 34.74
C ASP A 332 -1.08 1.76 33.23
N SER A 333 -2.30 2.00 32.83
CA SER A 333 -2.74 1.76 31.48
C SER A 333 -3.49 2.97 30.94
N TYR A 334 -3.48 3.07 29.61
CA TYR A 334 -4.26 4.08 28.88
C TYR A 334 -5.42 3.41 28.17
N ARG A 335 -6.57 4.07 28.19
CA ARG A 335 -7.73 3.63 27.43
C ARG A 335 -8.07 4.69 26.41
N LEU A 336 -8.40 4.24 25.21
CA LEU A 336 -8.61 5.13 24.06
C LEU A 336 -9.98 4.90 23.46
N LYS A 337 -10.63 6.01 23.11
CA LYS A 337 -11.89 5.98 22.37
C LYS A 337 -11.80 7.06 21.30
N ILE A 338 -12.26 6.74 20.10
CA ILE A 338 -12.14 7.67 18.97
C ILE A 338 -13.54 8.07 18.52
N PHE A 339 -13.76 9.37 18.40
CA PHE A 339 -14.98 9.92 17.82
C PHE A 339 -14.62 10.55 16.49
N SER A 340 -15.34 10.17 15.44
CA SER A 340 -15.10 10.71 14.09
C SER A 340 -16.40 11.20 13.52
N GLU A 341 -16.37 12.39 12.92
CA GLU A 341 -17.54 12.93 12.24
C GLU A 341 -17.92 11.98 11.11
N GLU A 342 -19.23 11.81 10.88
CA GLU A 342 -19.70 10.72 10.04
C GLU A 342 -19.19 10.76 8.60
N SER A 343 -18.83 11.93 8.10
CA SER A 343 -18.32 12.04 6.74
C SER A 343 -16.88 11.58 6.59
N VAL A 344 -16.16 11.43 7.71
CA VAL A 344 -14.76 11.01 7.65
C VAL A 344 -14.69 9.54 7.25
N PRO A 345 -13.96 9.20 6.18
CA PRO A 345 -13.83 7.78 5.82
C PRO A 345 -13.20 6.95 6.94
N LEU A 346 -13.41 5.67 6.89
CA LEU A 346 -12.79 4.79 7.87
C LEU A 346 -11.27 4.86 7.74
N PHE A 347 -10.60 4.77 8.88
CA PHE A 347 -9.14 4.85 8.90
C PHE A 347 -8.60 3.93 9.97
N GLY A 348 -7.43 3.37 9.69
CA GLY A 348 -6.77 2.49 10.62
C GLY A 348 -5.75 3.19 11.49
N PRO A 349 -5.18 2.45 12.39
CA PRO A 349 -5.46 1.06 12.72
C PRO A 349 -6.74 0.91 13.56
N PRO A 350 -7.39 -0.24 13.52
CA PRO A 350 -8.58 -0.44 14.37
C PRO A 350 -8.19 -0.54 15.82
N LEU A 351 -9.07 -0.08 16.68
CA LEU A 351 -8.81 -0.16 18.12
C LEU A 351 -8.78 -1.62 18.56
N PRO A 352 -7.87 -1.98 19.44
CA PRO A 352 -7.90 -3.33 19.99
C PRO A 352 -9.11 -3.50 20.92
N SER A 353 -9.45 -4.74 21.21
CA SER A 353 -10.54 -5.05 22.12
C SER A 353 -9.99 -5.85 23.29
N PRO A 354 -10.00 -5.29 24.48
CA PRO A 354 -10.42 -3.94 24.85
C PRO A 354 -9.41 -2.88 24.39
N PRO A 355 -9.83 -1.63 24.26
CA PRO A 355 -8.93 -0.58 23.77
C PRO A 355 -8.08 -0.02 24.90
N VAL A 356 -7.33 -0.89 25.53
CA VAL A 356 -6.52 -0.58 26.70
C VAL A 356 -5.07 -0.95 26.39
N PHE A 357 -4.16 -0.04 26.72
CA PHE A 357 -2.75 -0.21 26.42
C PHE A 357 -1.96 -0.14 27.72
N THR A 358 -1.25 -1.22 28.03
CA THR A 358 -0.39 -1.25 29.21
C THR A 358 1.05 -0.84 28.87
N ASP A 359 1.46 -1.04 27.63
CA ASP A 359 2.75 -0.57 27.17
C ASP A 359 2.57 0.85 26.63
N HIS A 360 3.21 1.81 27.31
CA HIS A 360 3.02 3.23 26.98
C HIS A 360 3.56 3.57 25.59
N HIS A 361 4.64 2.94 25.19
CA HIS A 361 5.20 3.23 23.87
C HIS A 361 4.31 2.67 22.76
N GLU A 362 3.71 1.52 22.98
CA GLU A 362 2.74 0.99 22.02
C GLU A 362 1.52 1.89 21.93
N PHE A 363 1.09 2.43 23.08
CA PHE A 363 -0.02 3.37 23.08
C PHE A 363 0.34 4.62 22.26
N ARG A 364 1.53 5.15 22.50
CA ARG A 364 1.98 6.34 21.76
C ARG A 364 2.00 6.07 20.25
N ASP A 365 2.60 4.96 19.86
CA ASP A 365 2.65 4.60 18.45
C ASP A 365 1.26 4.48 17.86
N PHE A 366 0.38 3.79 18.57
CA PHE A 366 -0.98 3.61 18.08
C PHE A 366 -1.70 4.94 17.96
N LEU A 367 -1.60 5.77 19.00
CA LEU A 367 -2.31 7.04 19.01
C LEU A 367 -1.84 7.96 17.89
N LEU A 368 -0.53 8.11 17.72
CA LEU A 368 -0.01 9.00 16.70
C LEU A 368 -0.36 8.52 15.30
N VAL A 369 -0.26 7.22 15.06
CA VAL A 369 -0.63 6.69 13.75
C VAL A 369 -2.12 6.88 13.51
N LYS A 370 -2.93 6.56 14.50
CA LYS A 370 -4.39 6.69 14.37
C LYS A 370 -4.78 8.13 14.05
N LEU A 371 -4.18 9.08 14.73
CA LEU A 371 -4.54 10.48 14.55
C LEU A 371 -4.02 11.04 13.22
N ILE A 372 -2.83 10.64 12.81
CA ILE A 372 -2.32 11.07 11.51
C ILE A 372 -3.20 10.51 10.40
N ASN A 373 -3.52 9.22 10.48
CA ASN A 373 -4.41 8.61 9.50
C ASN A 373 -5.78 9.28 9.50
N GLY A 374 -6.27 9.62 10.68
CA GLY A 374 -7.57 10.28 10.79
C GLY A 374 -7.59 11.65 10.16
N GLU A 375 -6.54 12.44 10.37
CA GLU A 375 -6.50 13.76 9.74
C GLU A 375 -6.42 13.63 8.22
N LYS A 376 -5.61 12.68 7.74
CA LYS A 376 -5.56 12.43 6.29
C LYS A 376 -6.93 12.03 5.75
N ALA A 377 -7.64 11.18 6.47
CA ALA A 377 -8.98 10.77 6.05
C ALA A 377 -9.94 11.96 6.04
N THR A 378 -9.83 12.83 7.02
CA THR A 378 -10.70 14.01 7.10
C THR A 378 -10.47 14.94 5.92
N LEU A 379 -9.21 15.07 5.47
CA LEU A 379 -8.91 15.92 4.34
C LEU A 379 -9.51 15.40 3.05
N GLU A 380 -9.94 14.16 3.00
CA GLU A 380 -10.61 13.58 1.84
C GLU A 380 -12.13 13.74 1.89
N THR A 381 -12.67 14.32 2.95
CA THR A 381 -14.12 14.59 2.98
C THR A 381 -14.46 15.63 1.94
N PRO A 382 -15.73 15.65 1.48
CA PRO A 382 -16.08 16.59 0.42
C PRO A 382 -15.77 18.05 0.73
N THR A 383 -15.98 18.46 1.98
CA THR A 383 -15.73 19.86 2.34
C THR A 383 -14.28 20.26 2.12
N PHE A 384 -13.35 19.44 2.63
CA PHE A 384 -11.94 19.75 2.49
C PHE A 384 -11.42 19.46 1.08
N ALA A 385 -11.92 18.39 0.48
CA ALA A 385 -11.45 17.99 -0.84
C ALA A 385 -11.88 19.01 -1.90
N GLN A 386 -13.09 19.51 -1.83
CA GLN A 386 -13.56 20.49 -2.79
C GLN A 386 -12.75 21.78 -2.70
N LYS A 387 -12.48 22.23 -1.48
CA LYS A 387 -11.71 23.45 -1.31
C LYS A 387 -10.31 23.28 -1.88
N ARG A 388 -9.68 22.15 -1.60
CA ARG A 388 -8.36 21.86 -2.13
C ARG A 388 -8.38 21.78 -3.65
N GLN A 389 -9.40 21.14 -4.22
CA GLN A 389 -9.51 21.00 -5.65
C GLN A 389 -9.72 22.33 -6.35
N ARG A 390 -10.50 23.21 -5.74
CA ARG A 390 -10.69 24.55 -6.32
C ARG A 390 -9.38 25.32 -6.37
N THR A 391 -8.63 25.29 -5.28
CA THR A 391 -7.34 25.97 -5.25
C THR A 391 -6.39 25.38 -6.27
N LEU A 392 -6.35 24.06 -6.34
CA LEU A 392 -5.47 23.38 -7.27
C LEU A 392 -5.83 23.68 -8.72
N ASP A 393 -7.13 23.65 -9.03
CA ASP A 393 -7.58 23.96 -10.38
C ASP A 393 -7.21 25.39 -10.77
N MET A 394 -7.41 26.34 -9.85
CA MET A 394 -7.06 27.73 -10.13
C MET A 394 -5.56 27.88 -10.40
N LEU A 395 -4.74 27.23 -9.59
CA LEU A 395 -3.30 27.32 -9.74
C LEU A 395 -2.83 26.67 -11.05
N ILE A 396 -3.42 25.54 -11.39
CA ILE A 396 -3.06 24.83 -12.61
C ILE A 396 -3.43 25.66 -13.82
N ARG A 397 -4.60 26.27 -13.85
CA ARG A 397 -5.02 27.10 -14.97
C ARG A 397 -4.21 28.38 -15.07
N SER A 398 -3.90 28.99 -13.93
CA SER A 398 -3.08 30.19 -13.93
C SER A 398 -1.68 29.90 -14.45
N LEU A 399 -1.11 28.78 -14.04
CA LEU A 399 0.20 28.38 -14.54
C LEU A 399 0.17 28.11 -16.04
N TYR A 400 -0.90 27.49 -16.51
CA TYR A 400 -1.03 27.22 -17.94
C TYR A 400 -1.06 28.52 -18.73
N GLN A 401 -1.79 29.52 -18.25
CA GLN A 401 -1.85 30.81 -18.90
C GLN A 401 -0.48 31.48 -18.90
N ASP A 402 0.26 31.36 -17.83
CA ASP A 402 1.62 31.92 -17.78
C ASP A 402 2.55 31.23 -18.74
N LEU A 403 2.33 29.95 -19.01
CA LEU A 403 3.16 29.20 -19.94
C LEU A 403 2.78 29.40 -21.40
N MET A 404 1.56 29.89 -21.67
CA MET A 404 1.09 29.99 -23.05
C MET A 404 2.01 30.79 -23.96
N PRO A 405 2.53 31.96 -23.56
CA PRO A 405 3.45 32.66 -24.45
C PRO A 405 4.68 31.85 -24.82
N ASP A 406 5.22 31.12 -23.84
CA ASP A 406 6.41 30.30 -24.12
C ASP A 406 6.06 29.11 -25.00
N LEU A 407 4.88 28.57 -24.85
CA LEU A 407 4.44 27.46 -25.68
C LEU A 407 4.25 27.90 -27.13
N HIS A 408 3.73 29.11 -27.30
CA HIS A 408 3.58 29.66 -28.64
C HIS A 408 4.90 30.05 -29.26
N LYS A 409 5.85 30.44 -28.45
CA LYS A 409 7.16 30.83 -28.92
C LYS A 409 8.00 29.68 -29.35
N VAL A 410 7.57 28.46 -29.10
CA VAL A 410 8.37 27.32 -29.45
C VAL A 410 7.95 26.81 -30.84
N PRO A 411 8.25 27.48 -31.87
CA PRO A 411 8.44 26.79 -33.12
C PRO A 411 9.65 25.87 -33.02
N PHE A 412 10.33 25.90 -31.88
CA PHE A 412 11.58 25.22 -31.67
C PHE A 412 11.44 24.11 -30.66
N SER A 413 10.27 23.50 -30.58
CA SER A 413 10.16 22.27 -29.84
C SER A 413 11.12 21.25 -30.43
N PRO A 414 11.58 20.28 -29.68
CA PRO A 414 12.47 19.28 -30.25
C PRO A 414 11.91 18.62 -31.48
N GLN A 415 10.60 18.45 -31.56
CA GLN A 415 9.99 17.91 -32.75
C GLN A 415 10.11 18.86 -33.91
N ASN A 416 9.85 20.14 -33.68
CA ASN A 416 9.97 21.11 -34.75
C ASN A 416 11.42 21.30 -35.16
N MET A 417 12.34 21.19 -34.23
CA MET A 417 13.75 21.26 -34.57
C MET A 417 14.17 20.09 -35.42
N LEU A 418 13.65 18.91 -35.12
CA LEU A 418 13.93 17.76 -35.93
C LEU A 418 13.37 17.94 -37.34
N ASN A 419 12.16 18.47 -37.40
CA ASN A 419 11.58 18.76 -38.73
C ASN A 419 12.31 19.87 -39.45
N ARG A 420 12.86 20.80 -38.70
CA ARG A 420 13.58 21.92 -39.27
C ARG A 420 15.04 21.63 -39.54
N ARG A 421 15.49 20.49 -39.18
CA ARG A 421 16.84 20.10 -39.56
C ARG A 421 16.98 19.96 -41.02
N SER A 422 15.87 19.80 -41.69
CA SER A 422 15.88 19.90 -43.12
C SER A 422 16.19 21.33 -43.55
N PHE A 423 15.99 22.27 -42.65
CA PHE A 423 16.42 23.65 -42.91
C PHE A 423 17.77 23.90 -42.31
N SER A 424 18.64 23.07 -42.63
CA SER A 424 19.96 23.11 -42.09
C SER A 424 20.77 24.29 -42.57
N ASP A 425 20.15 25.19 -43.19
CA ASP A 425 20.77 26.46 -43.46
C ASP A 425 21.08 27.22 -42.23
N VAL A 426 20.35 26.92 -41.17
CA VAL A 426 20.74 27.39 -39.89
C VAL A 426 22.02 26.64 -39.53
N LEU A 427 23.05 27.39 -39.23
CA LEU A 427 24.32 26.80 -38.92
C LEU A 427 24.14 25.76 -37.80
N PRO A 428 24.48 24.54 -38.10
CA PRO A 428 24.37 23.53 -37.08
C PRO A 428 25.42 23.82 -36.03
N GLU A 429 24.95 23.97 -34.81
CA GLU A 429 25.88 24.03 -33.70
C GLU A 429 26.67 22.73 -33.71
N SER A 430 27.95 22.88 -33.42
CA SER A 430 28.76 21.69 -33.30
C SER A 430 28.18 20.82 -32.19
N PRO A 431 28.30 19.51 -32.31
CA PRO A 431 27.80 18.67 -31.23
C PRO A 431 28.39 19.02 -29.88
N LYS A 432 29.65 19.50 -29.87
CA LYS A 432 30.28 19.89 -28.59
C LYS A 432 29.62 21.14 -28.02
N SER A 433 29.27 22.14 -28.87
CA SER A 433 28.67 23.35 -28.33
C SER A 433 27.23 23.10 -27.92
N ALA A 434 26.49 22.27 -28.66
CA ALA A 434 25.15 21.89 -28.26
C ALA A 434 25.16 21.12 -26.93
N ARG A 435 26.14 20.25 -26.79
CA ARG A 435 26.29 19.49 -25.56
C ARG A 435 26.62 20.41 -24.37
N LYS A 436 27.49 21.37 -24.58
CA LYS A 436 27.82 22.32 -23.54
C LYS A 436 26.62 23.16 -23.14
N LYS A 437 25.81 23.57 -24.11
CA LYS A 437 24.60 24.32 -23.83
C LYS A 437 23.63 23.48 -22.99
N GLU A 438 23.48 22.22 -23.35
CA GLU A 438 22.57 21.35 -22.60
C GLU A 438 23.10 21.10 -21.19
N GLU A 439 24.40 20.91 -21.06
CA GLU A 439 24.99 20.72 -19.76
C GLU A 439 24.81 21.98 -18.89
N ALA A 440 24.99 23.14 -19.47
CA ALA A 440 24.79 24.39 -18.76
C ALA A 440 23.33 24.55 -18.33
N ARG A 441 22.41 24.17 -19.21
CA ARG A 441 20.99 24.24 -18.91
C ARG A 441 20.64 23.30 -17.75
N GLN A 442 21.16 22.09 -17.79
CA GLN A 442 20.89 21.12 -16.74
C GLN A 442 21.50 21.56 -15.40
N ALA A 443 22.70 22.15 -15.45
CA ALA A 443 23.33 22.64 -14.23
C ALA A 443 22.53 23.77 -13.62
N GLU A 444 22.01 24.68 -14.46
CA GLU A 444 21.18 25.77 -13.97
C GLU A 444 19.86 25.24 -13.40
N PHE A 445 19.30 24.26 -14.05
CA PHE A 445 18.07 23.61 -13.58
C PHE A 445 18.28 23.02 -12.19
N VAL A 446 19.36 22.28 -12.00
CA VAL A 446 19.67 21.67 -10.71
C VAL A 446 19.92 22.73 -9.65
N ARG A 447 20.65 23.80 -10.01
CA ARG A 447 20.93 24.86 -9.09
C ARG A 447 19.67 25.54 -8.57
N ILE A 448 18.73 25.80 -9.46
CA ILE A 448 17.46 26.42 -9.08
C ILE A 448 16.68 25.48 -8.16
N GLY A 449 16.67 24.19 -8.48
CA GLY A 449 16.00 23.21 -7.64
C GLY A 449 16.60 23.13 -6.24
N GLN A 450 17.91 23.13 -6.16
CA GLN A 450 18.58 23.08 -4.87
C GLN A 450 18.31 24.36 -4.07
N ALA A 451 18.28 25.49 -4.74
CA ALA A 451 17.99 26.75 -4.03
C ALA A 451 16.56 26.75 -3.48
N LEU A 452 15.62 26.25 -4.27
CA LEU A 452 14.24 26.15 -3.80
C LEU A 452 14.13 25.19 -2.61
N LYS A 453 14.86 24.09 -2.66
CA LYS A 453 14.82 23.11 -1.58
C LYS A 453 15.36 23.70 -0.29
N LEU A 454 16.49 24.40 -0.38
CA LEU A 454 17.09 25.05 0.79
C LEU A 454 16.16 26.13 1.33
N LYS A 455 15.56 26.92 0.46
CA LYS A 455 14.67 27.98 0.90
C LYS A 455 13.48 27.39 1.65
N THR A 456 12.94 26.29 1.19
CA THR A 456 11.83 25.64 1.85
C THR A 456 12.24 25.11 3.23
N ILE A 457 13.43 24.53 3.32
CA ILE A 457 13.93 24.04 4.59
C ILE A 457 14.10 25.18 5.58
N VAL A 458 14.66 26.29 5.13
CA VAL A 458 14.90 27.43 6.01
C VAL A 458 13.59 28.01 6.53
N ARG A 459 12.53 28.01 5.71
CA ARG A 459 11.23 28.48 6.16
C ARG A 459 10.62 27.58 7.23
N GLY A 460 11.13 26.38 7.39
CA GLY A 460 10.51 25.44 8.30
C GLY A 460 9.26 24.76 7.76
N ASP A 461 8.99 24.94 6.48
CA ASP A 461 7.83 24.34 5.87
C ASP A 461 8.08 22.95 5.35
N ALA A 462 9.32 22.58 5.20
CA ALA A 462 9.68 21.27 4.71
C ALA A 462 9.86 20.31 5.89
N PRO A 463 9.68 19.02 5.67
CA PRO A 463 10.05 18.06 6.70
C PRO A 463 11.53 18.18 7.00
N THR A 464 11.85 18.50 8.23
CA THR A 464 13.25 18.68 8.60
C THR A 464 13.95 17.36 8.82
N SER A 465 13.19 16.33 9.09
CA SER A 465 13.77 15.02 9.37
C SER A 465 13.55 14.11 8.18
N LEU A 466 14.59 13.95 7.39
CA LEU A 466 14.60 12.93 6.38
C LEU A 466 15.01 11.60 6.95
N VAL A 467 15.38 11.60 8.21
CA VAL A 467 15.85 10.39 8.82
C VAL A 467 14.69 9.65 9.36
N THR A 468 14.34 8.64 8.70
CA THR A 468 13.59 7.63 9.34
C THR A 468 14.42 7.20 10.50
N THR A 469 13.85 7.26 11.64
CA THR A 469 14.48 6.71 12.80
C THR A 469 15.08 5.38 12.37
N GLY A 470 16.32 5.20 12.65
CA GLY A 470 17.02 4.02 12.19
C GLY A 470 16.57 2.74 12.79
N LEU A 471 15.42 2.69 13.32
CA LEU A 471 14.84 1.43 13.72
C LEU A 471 14.45 0.68 12.46
N CYS A 472 15.22 -0.33 12.14
CA CYS A 472 14.96 -1.16 10.99
C CYS A 472 13.74 -2.00 11.28
N ARG A 473 12.61 -1.36 11.21
CA ARG A 473 11.35 -2.06 11.35
C ARG A 473 11.04 -2.71 10.02
N LYS A 474 11.00 -4.02 10.02
CA LYS A 474 10.65 -4.73 8.81
C LYS A 474 9.19 -4.47 8.48
N GLU A 475 8.99 -3.93 7.31
CA GLU A 475 7.63 -3.71 6.86
C GLU A 475 6.98 -5.04 6.50
N PRO A 476 5.68 -5.15 6.68
CA PRO A 476 5.02 -6.41 6.35
C PRO A 476 5.17 -6.84 4.90
N TRP A 477 5.47 -5.91 4.03
CA TRP A 477 5.55 -6.19 2.60
C TRP A 477 6.98 -6.40 2.09
N GLU A 478 7.93 -6.62 2.98
CA GLU A 478 9.28 -6.95 2.52
C GLU A 478 9.31 -8.37 2.00
N SER A 479 9.85 -8.53 0.82
CA SER A 479 9.94 -9.84 0.20
C SER A 479 11.16 -10.60 0.70
N GLN A 480 11.05 -11.90 0.69
CA GLN A 480 12.17 -12.79 0.98
C GLN A 480 12.44 -13.69 -0.22
N SER A 481 13.69 -14.01 -0.44
CA SER A 481 14.05 -14.89 -1.52
C SER A 481 13.74 -16.34 -1.12
N PHE A 482 12.89 -16.98 -1.90
CA PHE A 482 12.60 -18.39 -1.71
C PHE A 482 13.57 -19.25 -2.51
N CYS A 483 13.83 -18.87 -3.73
CA CYS A 483 14.76 -19.57 -4.61
C CYS A 483 15.38 -18.53 -5.53
N SER A 484 16.69 -18.39 -5.48
CA SER A 484 17.35 -17.32 -6.22
C SER A 484 17.50 -17.63 -7.70
N THR A 485 17.51 -18.91 -8.07
CA THR A 485 17.66 -19.30 -9.47
C THR A 485 16.72 -20.45 -9.76
N PHE A 486 15.77 -20.19 -10.65
CA PHE A 486 14.88 -21.23 -11.12
C PHE A 486 14.83 -21.15 -12.63
N PRO A 487 15.29 -22.16 -13.33
CA PRO A 487 15.52 -21.99 -14.77
C PRO A 487 14.29 -22.12 -15.65
N TYR A 488 13.14 -22.48 -15.10
CA TYR A 488 11.97 -22.74 -15.92
C TYR A 488 10.93 -21.67 -15.72
N GLU A 489 10.14 -21.47 -16.75
CA GLU A 489 9.02 -20.54 -16.68
C GLU A 489 7.89 -21.17 -15.90
N ILE A 490 7.35 -20.43 -14.92
CA ILE A 490 6.35 -20.95 -14.00
C ILE A 490 4.96 -20.68 -14.56
N VAL A 491 4.12 -21.71 -14.61
CA VAL A 491 2.74 -21.59 -15.03
C VAL A 491 1.83 -21.34 -13.83
N CYS A 492 1.98 -22.13 -12.78
CA CYS A 492 1.24 -21.98 -11.54
C CYS A 492 2.00 -22.70 -10.44
N ALA A 493 1.58 -22.47 -9.20
CA ALA A 493 2.25 -23.08 -8.06
C ALA A 493 1.31 -23.10 -6.88
N ASP A 494 1.63 -23.96 -5.90
CA ASP A 494 0.97 -23.90 -4.61
C ASP A 494 1.92 -24.45 -3.56
N SER A 495 1.72 -24.03 -2.33
CA SER A 495 2.59 -24.41 -1.24
C SER A 495 2.20 -25.75 -0.63
N TRP A 496 3.20 -26.52 -0.22
CA TRP A 496 3.03 -27.81 0.41
C TRP A 496 3.97 -27.84 1.60
N GLY A 497 3.46 -27.55 2.78
CA GLY A 497 4.30 -27.42 3.95
C GLY A 497 5.30 -26.29 3.78
N GLN A 498 6.58 -26.63 3.94
CA GLN A 498 7.66 -25.66 3.73
C GLN A 498 8.13 -25.65 2.27
N SER A 499 7.52 -26.46 1.44
CA SER A 499 7.93 -26.62 0.06
C SER A 499 6.93 -25.94 -0.86
N LEU A 500 7.31 -25.79 -2.11
CA LEU A 500 6.46 -25.21 -3.13
C LEU A 500 6.41 -26.14 -4.31
N LEU A 501 5.20 -26.49 -4.73
CA LEU A 501 5.00 -27.33 -5.91
C LEU A 501 4.75 -26.39 -7.08
N VAL A 502 5.58 -26.47 -8.11
CA VAL A 502 5.62 -25.53 -9.20
C VAL A 502 5.37 -26.25 -10.52
N ALA A 503 4.36 -25.80 -11.24
CA ALA A 503 4.11 -26.31 -12.60
C ALA A 503 4.86 -25.44 -13.59
N THR A 504 5.64 -26.07 -14.43
CA THR A 504 6.45 -25.35 -15.42
C THR A 504 5.97 -25.66 -16.83
N ASP A 505 6.37 -24.84 -17.76
CA ASP A 505 5.98 -25.02 -19.15
C ASP A 505 6.80 -26.13 -19.82
N ALA A 506 8.06 -26.27 -19.47
CA ALA A 506 8.96 -27.15 -20.18
C ALA A 506 9.39 -28.37 -19.42
N ALA A 507 9.20 -28.42 -18.12
CA ALA A 507 9.79 -29.50 -17.29
C ALA A 507 8.78 -30.20 -16.40
N GLY A 508 7.50 -30.04 -16.64
CA GLY A 508 6.47 -30.64 -15.81
C GLY A 508 6.33 -29.93 -14.47
N VAL A 509 5.99 -30.72 -13.46
CA VAL A 509 5.74 -30.21 -12.12
C VAL A 509 6.91 -30.56 -11.22
N MET A 510 7.46 -29.58 -10.54
CA MET A 510 8.63 -29.77 -9.71
C MET A 510 8.34 -29.29 -8.29
N MET A 511 9.04 -29.87 -7.34
CA MET A 511 8.94 -29.50 -5.95
C MET A 511 10.21 -28.76 -5.54
N LEU A 512 10.04 -27.57 -4.96
CA LEU A 512 11.14 -26.76 -4.46
C LEU A 512 11.06 -26.71 -2.94
N ASP A 513 12.19 -26.94 -2.30
CA ASP A 513 12.27 -26.75 -0.86
C ASP A 513 12.75 -25.35 -0.57
N GLY A 514 12.12 -24.72 0.42
CA GLY A 514 12.49 -23.39 0.80
C GLY A 514 13.80 -23.35 1.55
N PRO A 515 14.31 -22.12 1.78
CA PRO A 515 15.54 -22.01 2.56
C PRO A 515 15.35 -22.52 3.97
N ASP A 516 16.38 -23.17 4.49
CA ASP A 516 16.34 -23.67 5.87
C ASP A 516 16.34 -22.48 6.82
N PRO A 517 15.31 -22.34 7.67
CA PRO A 517 15.27 -21.20 8.57
C PRO A 517 16.37 -21.21 9.62
N ALA A 518 17.02 -22.35 9.83
CA ALA A 518 18.09 -22.43 10.81
C ALA A 518 19.43 -21.96 10.27
N LEU A 519 19.55 -21.75 8.95
CA LEU A 519 20.80 -21.32 8.33
C LEU A 519 20.68 -19.89 7.83
N PRO A 520 21.80 -19.15 7.81
CA PRO A 520 21.75 -17.81 7.21
C PRO A 520 21.39 -17.87 5.74
N CYS A 521 20.67 -16.88 5.27
CA CYS A 521 20.18 -16.88 3.90
C CYS A 521 21.31 -16.96 2.87
N ALA A 522 22.47 -16.40 3.20
CA ALA A 522 23.58 -16.38 2.25
C ALA A 522 24.29 -17.73 2.14
N GLU A 523 24.06 -18.64 3.07
CA GLU A 523 24.81 -19.90 3.11
C GLU A 523 23.96 -21.13 2.83
N THR A 524 22.66 -20.94 2.60
CA THR A 524 21.82 -22.10 2.31
C THR A 524 22.10 -22.60 0.90
N PRO A 525 22.57 -23.81 0.76
CA PRO A 525 22.67 -24.37 -0.58
C PRO A 525 21.27 -24.64 -1.11
N THR A 526 21.01 -24.17 -2.30
CA THR A 526 19.74 -24.44 -2.94
C THR A 526 19.72 -25.89 -3.38
N LEU A 527 18.81 -26.63 -2.75
CA LEU A 527 18.61 -28.00 -3.18
C LEU A 527 18.00 -28.00 -4.59
N PRO A 528 18.45 -28.92 -5.45
CA PRO A 528 17.88 -28.94 -6.78
C PRO A 528 16.41 -29.28 -6.74
N PRO A 529 15.61 -28.76 -7.65
CA PRO A 529 14.19 -29.10 -7.68
C PRO A 529 14.00 -30.60 -7.99
N VAL A 530 12.98 -31.16 -7.35
CA VAL A 530 12.64 -32.56 -7.55
C VAL A 530 11.43 -32.62 -8.46
N GLN A 531 11.56 -33.35 -9.57
CA GLN A 531 10.45 -33.47 -10.51
C GLN A 531 9.42 -34.46 -9.98
N VAL A 532 8.15 -34.00 -9.94
CA VAL A 532 7.04 -34.82 -9.46
C VAL A 532 6.26 -35.40 -10.64
N PHE A 533 5.94 -34.59 -11.63
CA PHE A 533 5.33 -35.05 -12.88
C PHE A 533 6.20 -34.60 -14.04
N ASP A 534 6.26 -35.42 -15.08
CA ASP A 534 7.06 -35.06 -16.24
C ASP A 534 6.27 -34.09 -17.15
N LYS A 535 6.91 -33.71 -18.25
CA LYS A 535 6.33 -32.64 -19.10
C LYS A 535 5.05 -33.10 -19.78
N THR A 536 4.69 -34.35 -19.79
CA THR A 536 3.43 -34.79 -20.38
C THR A 536 2.24 -34.38 -19.52
N MET A 537 2.46 -34.12 -18.23
CA MET A 537 1.41 -33.51 -17.37
C MET A 537 1.54 -32.02 -17.44
N ALA A 538 0.82 -31.42 -18.36
CA ALA A 538 0.86 -29.97 -18.56
C ALA A 538 -0.16 -29.29 -17.64
N VAL A 539 0.24 -29.10 -16.40
CA VAL A 539 -0.63 -28.53 -15.37
C VAL A 539 -0.77 -27.05 -15.58
N LYS A 540 -2.02 -26.58 -15.62
CA LYS A 540 -2.34 -25.17 -15.82
C LYS A 540 -2.92 -24.50 -14.60
N GLN A 541 -3.38 -25.27 -13.63
CA GLN A 541 -3.98 -24.76 -12.41
C GLN A 541 -3.86 -25.84 -11.36
N MET A 542 -3.57 -25.49 -10.11
CA MET A 542 -3.45 -26.49 -9.06
C MET A 542 -3.84 -25.93 -7.71
N HIS A 543 -4.27 -26.83 -6.84
CA HIS A 543 -4.57 -26.53 -5.44
C HIS A 543 -4.07 -27.68 -4.58
N ILE A 544 -3.38 -27.35 -3.52
CA ILE A 544 -2.93 -28.31 -2.53
C ILE A 544 -3.76 -28.13 -1.27
N LEU A 545 -4.47 -29.18 -0.88
CA LEU A 545 -5.33 -29.17 0.29
C LEU A 545 -4.75 -30.13 1.32
N GLU A 546 -3.80 -29.62 2.12
CA GLU A 546 -3.08 -30.48 3.05
C GLU A 546 -3.98 -31.15 4.08
N PRO A 547 -4.94 -30.44 4.71
CA PRO A 547 -5.79 -31.11 5.68
C PRO A 547 -6.61 -32.26 5.10
N GLN A 548 -6.85 -32.25 3.81
CA GLN A 548 -7.64 -33.28 3.14
C GLN A 548 -6.78 -34.28 2.38
N ASP A 549 -5.48 -34.12 2.44
CA ASP A 549 -4.51 -35.01 1.77
C ASP A 549 -4.75 -35.07 0.26
N LEU A 550 -5.04 -33.92 -0.35
CA LEU A 550 -5.38 -33.85 -1.77
C LEU A 550 -4.55 -32.87 -2.52
N LEU A 551 -4.24 -33.23 -3.77
CA LEU A 551 -3.75 -32.31 -4.79
C LEU A 551 -4.74 -32.33 -5.94
N ILE A 552 -5.25 -31.17 -6.30
CA ILE A 552 -6.19 -31.04 -7.43
C ILE A 552 -5.48 -30.22 -8.50
N THR A 553 -5.48 -30.76 -9.72
CA THR A 553 -4.84 -30.08 -10.84
C THR A 553 -5.79 -30.05 -12.03
N ARG A 554 -5.64 -29.02 -12.84
CA ARG A 554 -6.22 -28.95 -14.17
C ARG A 554 -5.07 -29.04 -15.17
N ALA A 555 -5.09 -30.03 -16.01
CA ALA A 555 -4.00 -30.29 -16.94
C ALA A 555 -4.52 -30.27 -18.37
N ASP A 556 -3.66 -29.87 -19.29
CA ASP A 556 -3.89 -29.76 -20.70
C ASP A 556 -4.78 -28.57 -21.06
N LYS A 557 -5.00 -28.40 -22.34
CA LYS A 557 -5.77 -27.26 -22.87
C LYS A 557 -6.90 -27.76 -23.77
N GLY A 558 -7.88 -26.88 -23.92
CA GLY A 558 -8.95 -27.13 -24.87
C GLY A 558 -9.81 -28.32 -24.48
N LYS A 559 -10.22 -29.07 -25.44
CA LYS A 559 -11.14 -30.17 -25.22
C LYS A 559 -10.50 -31.34 -24.46
N ASP A 560 -9.18 -31.36 -24.40
CA ASP A 560 -8.47 -32.43 -23.68
C ASP A 560 -8.18 -32.06 -22.23
N ALA A 561 -8.49 -30.85 -21.81
CA ALA A 561 -8.25 -30.44 -20.44
C ALA A 561 -9.16 -31.21 -19.47
N ARG A 562 -8.61 -31.59 -18.34
CA ARG A 562 -9.34 -32.31 -17.31
C ARG A 562 -8.81 -32.00 -15.94
N LEU A 563 -9.61 -32.30 -14.93
CA LEU A 563 -9.19 -32.24 -13.55
C LEU A 563 -8.63 -33.60 -13.13
N TYR A 564 -7.52 -33.55 -12.42
CA TYR A 564 -6.90 -34.73 -11.83
C TYR A 564 -6.84 -34.54 -10.32
N VAL A 565 -7.04 -35.61 -9.58
CA VAL A 565 -6.96 -35.59 -8.13
C VAL A 565 -5.96 -36.63 -7.66
N PHE A 566 -5.13 -36.23 -6.72
CA PHE A 566 -4.08 -37.10 -6.19
C PHE A 566 -4.06 -37.05 -4.67
N ARG A 567 -3.62 -38.13 -4.05
CA ARG A 567 -3.35 -38.10 -2.62
C ARG A 567 -1.94 -37.56 -2.41
N LEU A 568 -1.82 -36.57 -1.52
CA LEU A 568 -0.52 -36.02 -1.20
C LEU A 568 0.41 -37.10 -0.59
N GLY A 569 -0.16 -37.98 0.23
CA GLY A 569 0.62 -39.04 0.82
C GLY A 569 1.22 -40.00 -0.21
N ALA A 570 0.46 -40.27 -1.27
CA ALA A 570 0.98 -41.14 -2.33
C ALA A 570 2.13 -40.45 -3.08
N ILE A 571 2.01 -39.16 -3.32
CA ILE A 571 3.09 -38.40 -3.96
C ILE A 571 4.32 -38.40 -3.07
N LYS A 572 4.13 -38.16 -1.78
CA LYS A 572 5.25 -38.13 -0.84
C LYS A 572 5.97 -39.47 -0.76
N ARG A 573 5.20 -40.56 -0.73
CA ARG A 573 5.83 -41.89 -0.71
C ARG A 573 6.62 -42.14 -1.98
N GLY A 574 6.10 -41.75 -3.13
CA GLY A 574 6.80 -41.88 -4.38
C GLY A 574 8.11 -41.14 -4.40
N LEU A 575 8.12 -39.93 -3.87
CA LEU A 575 9.36 -39.15 -3.80
C LEU A 575 10.36 -39.77 -2.84
N GLU A 576 9.90 -40.28 -1.70
CA GLU A 576 10.79 -40.88 -0.72
C GLU A 576 11.40 -42.18 -1.23
N GLU A 577 10.66 -42.94 -2.00
CA GLU A 577 11.14 -44.19 -2.55
C GLU A 577 11.94 -44.00 -3.83
N ARG A 578 12.09 -42.75 -4.28
CA ARG A 578 12.81 -42.42 -5.49
C ARG A 578 12.27 -43.16 -6.72
N GLN A 579 10.96 -43.25 -6.77
CA GLN A 579 10.35 -43.89 -7.93
C GLN A 579 10.42 -42.96 -9.13
N LEU A 580 10.17 -43.52 -10.29
CA LEU A 580 10.21 -42.73 -11.52
C LEU A 580 9.15 -41.66 -11.51
N VAL A 581 9.48 -40.55 -12.15
CA VAL A 581 8.60 -39.43 -12.27
C VAL A 581 7.34 -39.84 -13.01
N ARG A 582 6.19 -39.41 -12.51
CA ARG A 582 4.92 -39.83 -13.11
C ARG A 582 4.64 -39.09 -14.41
N SER A 583 4.24 -39.84 -15.42
CA SER A 583 3.82 -39.30 -16.69
C SER A 583 2.29 -39.18 -16.70
N LYS A 584 1.80 -38.57 -17.79
CA LYS A 584 0.35 -38.45 -17.93
C LYS A 584 -0.31 -39.83 -18.01
N CYS A 585 0.33 -40.77 -18.62
CA CYS A 585 -0.20 -42.13 -18.70
C CYS A 585 -0.28 -42.79 -17.33
N ASP A 586 0.66 -42.47 -16.45
CA ASP A 586 0.63 -43.02 -15.09
C ASP A 586 -0.51 -42.44 -14.26
N CYS A 587 -1.07 -41.33 -14.71
CA CYS A 587 -2.12 -40.64 -13.98
C CYS A 587 -3.51 -40.87 -14.54
N ARG A 588 -3.66 -41.91 -15.37
CA ARG A 588 -4.98 -42.18 -15.96
C ARG A 588 -6.05 -42.44 -14.92
N GLU A 589 -5.69 -43.07 -13.84
CA GLU A 589 -6.65 -43.38 -12.79
C GLU A 589 -6.99 -42.18 -11.90
N ASN A 590 -6.31 -41.05 -12.09
CA ASN A 590 -6.51 -39.90 -11.27
C ASN A 590 -7.39 -38.84 -11.92
N LYS A 591 -7.85 -39.03 -13.14
CA LYS A 591 -8.63 -38.04 -13.81
C LYS A 591 -10.10 -38.16 -13.47
N LEU A 592 -10.75 -36.99 -13.34
CA LEU A 592 -12.19 -36.91 -13.21
C LEU A 592 -12.76 -36.82 -14.62
N GLU A 593 -13.30 -37.92 -15.08
CA GLU A 593 -13.66 -38.07 -16.50
C GLU A 593 -14.68 -37.04 -16.97
N LYS A 594 -15.65 -36.70 -16.13
CA LYS A 594 -16.71 -35.79 -16.54
C LYS A 594 -16.23 -34.34 -16.67
N THR A 595 -15.01 -34.06 -16.29
CA THR A 595 -14.49 -32.70 -16.39
C THR A 595 -13.78 -32.43 -17.71
N LYS A 596 -13.94 -33.30 -18.70
CA LYS A 596 -13.28 -33.10 -19.99
C LYS A 596 -13.69 -31.78 -20.61
N GLY A 597 -12.69 -31.00 -21.00
CA GLY A 597 -12.91 -29.68 -21.56
C GLY A 597 -12.90 -28.56 -20.54
N CYS A 598 -12.56 -28.85 -19.31
CA CYS A 598 -12.55 -27.85 -18.23
C CYS A 598 -11.52 -26.77 -18.51
N HIS A 599 -11.96 -25.50 -18.55
CA HIS A 599 -11.05 -24.40 -18.79
C HIS A 599 -10.76 -23.59 -17.52
N LEU A 600 -11.53 -23.84 -16.46
CA LEU A 600 -11.41 -23.08 -15.22
C LEU A 600 -12.13 -23.89 -14.13
N TYR A 601 -11.55 -23.92 -12.93
CA TYR A 601 -12.26 -24.49 -11.80
C TYR A 601 -11.97 -23.67 -10.55
N SER A 602 -12.87 -23.79 -9.58
CA SER A 602 -12.71 -23.14 -8.29
C SER A 602 -13.10 -24.11 -7.20
N ILE A 603 -12.52 -23.87 -6.03
CA ILE A 603 -12.86 -24.65 -4.84
C ILE A 603 -13.32 -23.69 -3.76
N ASN A 604 -14.07 -24.20 -2.81
CA ASN A 604 -14.48 -23.37 -1.69
C ASN A 604 -13.29 -23.11 -0.77
N THR A 605 -13.25 -21.91 -0.21
CA THR A 605 -12.11 -21.47 0.59
C THR A 605 -12.38 -21.49 2.08
N HIS A 606 -13.63 -21.73 2.48
CA HIS A 606 -13.99 -21.61 3.89
C HIS A 606 -13.52 -22.83 4.66
N HIS A 607 -12.81 -22.59 5.75
CA HIS A 607 -12.35 -23.69 6.59
C HIS A 607 -13.52 -24.36 7.28
N GLY A 608 -13.44 -25.69 7.35
CA GLY A 608 -14.45 -26.46 8.07
C GLY A 608 -15.62 -26.91 7.24
N SER A 609 -15.82 -26.41 6.06
CA SER A 609 -16.88 -26.88 5.19
C SER A 609 -16.38 -28.02 4.33
N GLU A 610 -17.34 -28.80 3.83
CA GLU A 610 -17.02 -29.88 2.92
C GLU A 610 -16.44 -29.33 1.62
N LEU A 611 -15.51 -30.07 1.04
CA LEU A 611 -14.89 -29.65 -0.20
C LEU A 611 -15.89 -29.62 -1.33
N ARG A 612 -15.99 -28.49 -2.00
CA ARG A 612 -16.79 -28.32 -3.20
C ARG A 612 -15.88 -27.85 -4.32
N ILE A 613 -16.07 -28.44 -5.47
CA ILE A 613 -15.34 -28.07 -6.68
C ILE A 613 -16.38 -27.71 -7.74
N VAL A 614 -16.17 -26.60 -8.42
CA VAL A 614 -16.99 -26.27 -9.56
C VAL A 614 -16.08 -26.13 -10.76
N ALA A 615 -16.34 -26.95 -11.76
CA ALA A 615 -15.55 -26.97 -12.98
C ALA A 615 -16.33 -26.30 -14.09
N ALA A 616 -15.72 -25.35 -14.79
CA ALA A 616 -16.34 -24.67 -15.90
C ALA A 616 -15.93 -25.33 -17.20
N ILE A 617 -16.91 -25.87 -17.91
CA ILE A 617 -16.73 -26.55 -19.20
C ILE A 617 -17.55 -25.78 -20.22
N ARG A 618 -16.89 -24.91 -20.99
CA ARG A 618 -17.56 -24.01 -21.89
C ARG A 618 -18.58 -23.17 -21.13
N THR A 619 -19.89 -23.38 -21.44
CA THR A 619 -20.94 -22.64 -20.79
C THR A 619 -21.61 -23.43 -19.66
N LYS A 620 -21.02 -24.54 -19.27
CA LYS A 620 -21.56 -25.34 -18.18
C LYS A 620 -20.71 -25.25 -16.94
N LEU A 621 -21.37 -25.28 -15.79
CA LEU A 621 -20.71 -25.44 -14.51
C LEU A 621 -21.05 -26.82 -13.97
N LEU A 622 -20.04 -27.62 -13.68
CA LEU A 622 -20.21 -28.95 -13.12
C LEU A 622 -19.86 -28.89 -11.64
N LEU A 623 -20.83 -29.24 -10.80
CA LEU A 623 -20.64 -29.20 -9.36
C LEU A 623 -20.18 -30.57 -8.86
N ILE A 624 -19.10 -30.59 -8.12
CA ILE A 624 -18.47 -31.82 -7.63
C ILE A 624 -18.28 -31.67 -6.13
N THR A 625 -18.66 -32.73 -5.40
CA THR A 625 -18.40 -32.77 -3.97
C THR A 625 -17.66 -34.04 -3.64
N ARG A 626 -17.02 -34.06 -2.47
CA ARG A 626 -16.31 -35.21 -1.98
C ARG A 626 -17.18 -35.96 -0.99
N LYS A 627 -17.34 -37.26 -1.23
CA LYS A 627 -18.01 -38.12 -0.28
C LYS A 627 -17.27 -38.16 1.04
N HIS A 628 -17.96 -38.41 2.11
CA HIS A 628 -17.36 -38.42 3.45
C HIS A 628 -16.18 -39.38 3.48
N PRO A 629 -15.02 -38.93 3.90
CA PRO A 629 -13.82 -39.80 3.84
C PRO A 629 -13.82 -40.94 4.82
N ARG A 630 -14.76 -41.00 5.77
CA ARG A 630 -14.78 -42.07 6.77
C ARG A 630 -14.91 -43.45 6.16
N PHE A 631 -15.52 -43.57 5.01
CA PHE A 631 -15.83 -44.88 4.47
C PHE A 631 -14.97 -45.34 3.31
N SER A 632 -14.15 -44.47 2.78
CA SER A 632 -13.38 -44.81 1.60
C SER A 632 -11.89 -44.96 1.85
N ALA A 633 -11.35 -44.17 2.76
CA ALA A 633 -9.89 -44.12 2.92
C ALA A 633 -9.32 -45.38 3.55
N VAL A 634 -10.10 -46.05 4.40
CA VAL A 634 -9.61 -47.21 5.12
C VAL A 634 -9.83 -48.49 4.31
N ALA A 635 -10.82 -48.49 3.44
CA ALA A 635 -11.28 -49.71 2.84
C ALA A 635 -10.49 -50.17 1.61
N THR A 636 -9.95 -49.24 0.83
CA THR A 636 -9.40 -49.61 -0.47
C THR A 636 -7.91 -49.53 -0.57
N GLY A 637 -7.26 -48.67 0.25
CA GLY A 637 -5.83 -48.49 0.12
C GLY A 637 -5.42 -47.95 -1.24
N ALA A 638 -6.33 -47.45 -1.99
CA ALA A 638 -6.04 -46.99 -3.34
C ALA A 638 -5.32 -45.65 -3.30
N ASP A 639 -4.34 -45.51 -4.18
CA ASP A 639 -3.59 -44.25 -4.26
C ASP A 639 -4.37 -43.15 -4.91
N SER A 640 -5.46 -43.49 -5.63
CA SER A 640 -6.26 -42.46 -6.32
C SER A 640 -7.54 -42.17 -5.53
N PRO A 641 -7.83 -40.92 -5.26
CA PRO A 641 -9.08 -40.56 -4.56
C PRO A 641 -10.27 -40.30 -5.49
N VAL A 642 -10.20 -40.70 -6.76
CA VAL A 642 -11.26 -40.35 -7.73
C VAL A 642 -12.61 -40.91 -7.30
N GLU A 643 -12.64 -42.08 -6.71
CA GLU A 643 -13.90 -42.70 -6.29
C GLU A 643 -14.60 -41.91 -5.19
N GLU A 644 -13.89 -41.03 -4.51
CA GLU A 644 -14.46 -40.25 -3.42
C GLU A 644 -15.26 -39.05 -3.92
N PHE A 645 -15.14 -38.71 -5.21
CA PHE A 645 -15.78 -37.53 -5.74
C PHE A 645 -17.07 -37.92 -6.46
N GLN A 646 -18.12 -37.13 -6.25
CA GLN A 646 -19.40 -37.38 -6.91
C GLN A 646 -19.85 -36.08 -7.58
N TYR A 647 -20.53 -36.27 -8.69
CA TYR A 647 -21.01 -35.17 -9.51
C TYR A 647 -22.45 -34.87 -9.11
N ILE A 648 -22.68 -33.63 -8.67
CA ILE A 648 -23.99 -33.30 -8.09
C ILE A 648 -24.93 -32.76 -9.14
N ARG A 649 -24.48 -31.78 -9.92
CA ARG A 649 -25.37 -31.15 -10.87
C ARG A 649 -24.57 -30.38 -11.92
N GLU A 650 -25.25 -30.09 -13.01
CA GLU A 650 -24.77 -29.20 -14.05
C GLU A 650 -25.61 -27.94 -14.08
N ILE A 651 -25.00 -26.79 -14.23
CA ILE A 651 -25.65 -25.50 -14.36
C ILE A 651 -25.24 -24.90 -15.69
N CYS A 652 -26.21 -24.48 -16.49
CA CYS A 652 -25.90 -23.88 -17.79
C CYS A 652 -25.84 -22.37 -17.69
N LEU A 653 -24.87 -21.78 -18.36
CA LEU A 653 -24.67 -20.34 -18.43
C LEU A 653 -24.88 -19.85 -19.84
N CYS A 654 -25.00 -18.52 -19.97
CA CYS A 654 -25.14 -17.92 -21.30
C CYS A 654 -23.82 -17.88 -22.04
N ASP A 655 -22.73 -17.70 -21.33
CA ASP A 655 -21.39 -17.57 -21.90
C ASP A 655 -20.38 -18.24 -20.99
N PRO A 656 -19.21 -18.59 -21.53
CA PRO A 656 -18.17 -19.19 -20.68
C PRO A 656 -17.70 -18.19 -19.63
N PRO A 657 -17.57 -18.61 -18.37
CA PRO A 657 -17.07 -17.70 -17.35
C PRO A 657 -15.57 -17.49 -17.49
N VAL A 658 -15.13 -16.29 -17.18
CA VAL A 658 -13.73 -15.92 -17.19
C VAL A 658 -13.16 -15.98 -15.76
N VAL A 659 -13.98 -15.59 -14.78
CA VAL A 659 -13.61 -15.60 -13.37
C VAL A 659 -14.70 -16.30 -12.61
N MET A 660 -14.32 -17.07 -11.62
CA MET A 660 -15.27 -17.83 -10.82
C MET A 660 -14.78 -17.91 -9.39
N ALA A 661 -15.72 -17.71 -8.46
CA ALA A 661 -15.43 -17.81 -7.03
C ALA A 661 -16.61 -18.46 -6.34
N LEU A 662 -16.34 -19.32 -5.36
CA LEU A 662 -17.39 -19.98 -4.61
C LEU A 662 -17.65 -19.22 -3.32
N VAL A 663 -18.90 -19.00 -3.01
CA VAL A 663 -19.31 -18.26 -1.83
C VAL A 663 -20.11 -19.21 -0.94
N ASP A 664 -19.57 -19.50 0.24
CA ASP A 664 -20.26 -20.38 1.19
C ASP A 664 -21.34 -19.60 1.91
N GLY A 665 -22.53 -20.18 1.95
CA GLY A 665 -23.62 -19.59 2.69
C GLY A 665 -23.54 -19.92 4.17
N PRO A 666 -24.30 -19.20 4.99
CA PRO A 666 -24.23 -19.43 6.44
C PRO A 666 -24.72 -20.80 6.90
N THR A 667 -25.68 -21.38 6.21
CA THR A 667 -26.15 -22.72 6.60
C THR A 667 -25.34 -23.83 5.97
N GLY A 668 -24.66 -23.53 4.87
CA GLY A 668 -23.80 -24.51 4.23
C GLY A 668 -24.47 -25.51 3.33
N GLU A 669 -25.77 -25.45 3.16
CA GLU A 669 -26.45 -26.44 2.34
C GLU A 669 -27.17 -25.84 1.15
N ASN A 670 -28.16 -25.02 1.40
CA ASN A 670 -29.01 -24.50 0.32
C ASN A 670 -28.70 -23.07 -0.07
N ASP A 671 -27.77 -22.45 0.63
CA ASP A 671 -27.45 -21.05 0.39
C ASP A 671 -26.04 -20.83 -0.14
N ASN A 672 -25.36 -21.90 -0.59
CA ASN A 672 -24.09 -21.74 -1.26
C ASN A 672 -24.29 -21.12 -2.64
N MET A 673 -23.37 -20.27 -3.03
CA MET A 673 -23.49 -19.53 -4.27
C MET A 673 -22.19 -19.59 -5.06
N ILE A 674 -22.30 -19.30 -6.35
CA ILE A 674 -21.16 -19.22 -7.24
C ILE A 674 -21.17 -17.85 -7.90
N CYS A 675 -20.08 -17.12 -7.80
CA CYS A 675 -19.94 -15.87 -8.52
C CYS A 675 -19.18 -16.12 -9.81
N VAL A 676 -19.74 -15.72 -10.93
CA VAL A 676 -19.10 -15.86 -12.23
C VAL A 676 -19.05 -14.52 -12.92
N ALA A 677 -18.01 -14.31 -13.72
CA ALA A 677 -17.85 -13.10 -14.51
C ALA A 677 -17.77 -13.47 -15.98
N TYR A 678 -18.57 -12.80 -16.78
CA TYR A 678 -18.52 -12.97 -18.23
C TYR A 678 -19.16 -11.77 -18.91
N LYS A 679 -18.83 -11.55 -20.16
CA LYS A 679 -19.30 -10.40 -20.93
C LYS A 679 -18.98 -9.08 -20.18
N HIS A 680 -20.02 -8.42 -19.66
CA HIS A 680 -19.88 -7.15 -18.96
C HIS A 680 -20.51 -7.22 -17.58
N GLN A 681 -20.52 -8.40 -16.95
CA GLN A 681 -21.24 -8.53 -15.69
C GLN A 681 -20.67 -9.61 -14.81
N PHE A 682 -20.97 -9.47 -13.53
CA PHE A 682 -20.78 -10.51 -12.53
C PHE A 682 -22.17 -11.04 -12.16
N ASP A 683 -22.33 -12.34 -12.20
CA ASP A 683 -23.58 -12.99 -11.80
C ASP A 683 -23.35 -13.82 -10.55
N LEU A 684 -24.37 -13.93 -9.75
CA LEU A 684 -24.39 -14.78 -8.57
C LEU A 684 -25.39 -15.90 -8.83
N ILE A 685 -24.94 -17.14 -8.67
CA ILE A 685 -25.72 -18.31 -9.00
C ILE A 685 -25.98 -19.12 -7.75
N ASN A 686 -27.22 -19.46 -7.50
CA ASN A 686 -27.61 -20.36 -6.40
C ASN A 686 -27.26 -21.79 -6.79
N GLU A 687 -26.40 -22.43 -5.97
CA GLU A 687 -25.99 -23.80 -6.31
C GLU A 687 -27.10 -24.80 -6.28
N SER A 688 -28.05 -24.63 -5.39
CA SER A 688 -29.12 -25.63 -5.26
C SER A 688 -30.19 -25.48 -6.32
N THR A 689 -30.51 -24.27 -6.77
CA THR A 689 -31.56 -24.05 -7.76
C THR A 689 -31.01 -23.81 -9.17
N GLY A 690 -29.77 -23.33 -9.27
CA GLY A 690 -29.22 -22.97 -10.56
C GLY A 690 -29.63 -21.60 -11.05
N ASP A 691 -30.42 -20.87 -10.27
CA ASP A 691 -30.89 -19.55 -10.68
C ASP A 691 -29.71 -18.53 -10.62
N ALA A 692 -29.67 -17.70 -11.65
CA ALA A 692 -28.61 -16.70 -11.76
C ALA A 692 -29.18 -15.29 -11.58
N TYR A 693 -28.45 -14.47 -10.83
CA TYR A 693 -28.85 -13.10 -10.56
C TYR A 693 -27.70 -12.18 -10.89
N ARG A 694 -28.01 -11.08 -11.57
CA ARG A 694 -26.95 -10.12 -11.86
C ARG A 694 -26.50 -9.43 -10.58
N LEU A 695 -25.23 -9.57 -10.24
CA LEU A 695 -24.69 -8.94 -9.06
C LEU A 695 -24.15 -7.54 -9.38
N HIS A 696 -23.49 -7.40 -10.52
CA HIS A 696 -22.85 -6.13 -10.87
C HIS A 696 -22.70 -6.06 -12.39
N HIS A 697 -23.08 -4.92 -12.95
CA HIS A 697 -22.91 -4.64 -14.37
C HIS A 697 -21.76 -3.67 -14.54
N VAL A 698 -20.88 -3.99 -15.48
CA VAL A 698 -19.70 -3.16 -15.73
C VAL A 698 -19.99 -2.27 -16.94
N ASP A 699 -20.05 -0.99 -16.71
CA ASP A 699 -20.33 -0.02 -17.76
C ASP A 699 -19.02 0.47 -18.37
N ALA A 700 -18.48 -0.34 -19.26
CA ALA A 700 -17.23 -0.04 -19.95
C ALA A 700 -17.26 -0.70 -21.33
N ASN A 701 -16.56 -0.12 -22.28
CA ASN A 701 -16.49 -0.70 -23.62
C ASN A 701 -15.74 -2.03 -23.62
N ARG A 702 -14.70 -2.10 -22.86
CA ARG A 702 -13.89 -3.31 -22.71
C ARG A 702 -13.79 -3.64 -21.24
N VAL A 703 -14.00 -4.90 -20.91
CA VAL A 703 -13.91 -5.37 -19.56
C VAL A 703 -12.85 -6.45 -19.48
N ASN A 704 -11.86 -6.19 -18.64
CA ASN A 704 -10.83 -7.16 -18.31
C ASN A 704 -11.11 -7.62 -16.90
N PHE A 705 -11.75 -8.78 -16.75
CA PHE A 705 -12.05 -9.33 -15.44
C PHE A 705 -10.77 -9.87 -14.81
N VAL A 706 -10.53 -9.52 -13.56
CA VAL A 706 -9.31 -9.93 -12.88
C VAL A 706 -9.61 -10.97 -11.81
N ALA A 707 -10.57 -10.69 -10.93
CA ALA A 707 -10.83 -11.60 -9.81
C ALA A 707 -12.18 -11.31 -9.20
N ALA A 708 -12.70 -12.32 -8.52
CA ALA A 708 -13.80 -12.18 -7.57
C ALA A 708 -13.34 -12.84 -6.30
N ILE A 709 -13.31 -12.10 -5.21
CA ILE A 709 -12.74 -12.57 -3.97
C ILE A 709 -13.82 -12.58 -2.91
N ASP A 710 -14.00 -13.73 -2.31
CA ASP A 710 -14.98 -13.95 -1.27
C ASP A 710 -14.43 -13.38 0.04
N VAL A 711 -15.12 -12.42 0.60
CA VAL A 711 -14.76 -11.83 1.89
C VAL A 711 -16.00 -11.75 2.76
N TYR A 712 -15.76 -11.79 4.06
CA TYR A 712 -16.87 -11.68 5.02
C TYR A 712 -16.70 -10.39 5.78
N GLU A 713 -17.77 -9.60 5.84
CA GLU A 713 -17.78 -8.37 6.61
C GLU A 713 -18.88 -8.49 7.64
N ASP A 714 -18.50 -8.44 8.91
CA ASP A 714 -19.46 -8.52 10.01
C ASP A 714 -20.29 -9.80 9.97
N GLY A 715 -19.67 -10.89 9.56
CA GLY A 715 -20.37 -12.15 9.50
C GLY A 715 -21.27 -12.34 8.30
N GLU A 716 -21.31 -11.39 7.40
CA GLU A 716 -22.14 -11.46 6.21
C GLU A 716 -21.26 -11.58 4.97
N ALA A 717 -21.78 -12.26 3.97
CA ALA A 717 -21.05 -12.50 2.74
C ALA A 717 -20.85 -11.22 1.96
N GLY A 718 -19.66 -11.06 1.41
CA GLY A 718 -19.34 -9.97 0.54
C GLY A 718 -18.37 -10.42 -0.52
N LEU A 719 -18.30 -9.66 -1.60
CA LEU A 719 -17.41 -9.97 -2.70
C LEU A 719 -16.65 -8.74 -3.14
N LEU A 720 -15.37 -8.93 -3.35
CA LEU A 720 -14.56 -7.94 -4.03
C LEU A 720 -14.55 -8.30 -5.51
N LEU A 721 -15.13 -7.45 -6.31
CA LEU A 721 -15.23 -7.65 -7.75
C LEU A 721 -14.18 -6.79 -8.42
N CYS A 722 -13.22 -7.43 -9.08
CA CYS A 722 -12.06 -6.74 -9.61
C CYS A 722 -12.06 -6.85 -11.13
N TYR A 723 -12.12 -5.70 -11.80
CA TYR A 723 -12.12 -5.64 -13.24
C TYR A 723 -11.46 -4.34 -13.67
N ASN A 724 -10.82 -4.37 -14.81
CA ASN A 724 -10.05 -3.24 -15.30
C ASN A 724 -9.13 -2.76 -14.17
N TYR A 725 -9.21 -1.49 -13.80
CA TYR A 725 -8.42 -0.97 -12.70
C TYR A 725 -9.28 -0.64 -11.47
N ILE A 726 -10.45 -1.28 -11.37
CA ILE A 726 -11.40 -1.00 -10.29
C ILE A 726 -11.53 -2.22 -9.39
N CYS A 727 -11.60 -1.95 -8.11
CA CYS A 727 -11.95 -2.95 -7.11
C CYS A 727 -13.24 -2.49 -6.45
N TYR A 728 -14.29 -3.28 -6.57
CA TYR A 728 -15.63 -2.91 -6.12
C TYR A 728 -16.08 -3.90 -5.06
N TYR A 729 -16.39 -3.39 -3.87
CA TYR A 729 -16.92 -4.23 -2.81
C TYR A 729 -18.43 -4.25 -2.89
N LYS A 730 -19.00 -5.46 -2.93
CA LYS A 730 -20.43 -5.65 -3.01
C LYS A 730 -20.88 -6.60 -1.91
N LYS A 731 -21.75 -6.12 -1.03
CA LYS A 731 -22.27 -6.94 0.04
C LYS A 731 -23.43 -7.80 -0.49
N VAL A 732 -23.43 -9.06 -0.10
CA VAL A 732 -24.45 -10.01 -0.53
C VAL A 732 -25.24 -10.43 0.70
N CYS A 733 -26.52 -10.11 0.73
CA CYS A 733 -27.35 -10.48 1.85
C CYS A 733 -27.78 -11.95 1.74
N PRO A 734 -28.06 -12.61 2.87
CA PRO A 734 -28.52 -13.98 2.82
C PRO A 734 -29.82 -14.11 2.03
N PHE A 735 -30.03 -15.29 1.47
CA PHE A 735 -31.24 -15.54 0.72
C PHE A 735 -32.47 -15.41 1.62
N ASN A 736 -33.41 -14.65 1.15
CA ASN A 736 -34.74 -14.60 1.76
C ASN A 736 -35.67 -15.38 0.83
N GLY A 737 -35.78 -16.64 1.11
CA GLY A 737 -36.41 -17.51 0.17
C GLY A 737 -35.44 -17.96 -0.89
N SER A 738 -35.85 -17.91 -2.15
CA SER A 738 -35.02 -18.38 -3.24
C SER A 738 -34.22 -17.30 -3.93
N THR A 739 -34.46 -16.04 -3.57
CA THR A 739 -33.74 -14.93 -4.23
C THR A 739 -32.78 -14.28 -3.26
N PRO A 740 -31.53 -14.07 -3.67
CA PRO A 740 -30.62 -13.31 -2.83
C PRO A 740 -31.04 -11.84 -2.77
N MET A 741 -31.08 -11.32 -1.58
CA MET A 741 -31.37 -9.91 -1.43
C MET A 741 -30.08 -9.13 -1.65
N ILE A 742 -29.98 -8.50 -2.80
CA ILE A 742 -28.85 -7.66 -3.10
C ILE A 742 -29.16 -6.29 -2.53
N GLN A 743 -28.46 -5.95 -1.46
CA GLN A 743 -28.66 -4.63 -0.87
C GLN A 743 -28.10 -3.58 -1.79
N SER A 744 -28.91 -2.56 -2.03
CA SER A 744 -28.45 -1.42 -2.80
C SER A 744 -27.72 -0.46 -1.86
N ASN A 745 -26.44 -0.32 -2.09
CA ASN A 745 -25.77 0.97 -2.01
C ASN A 745 -25.20 1.50 -0.72
N THR A 746 -25.73 1.14 0.44
CA THR A 746 -25.28 1.87 1.63
C THR A 746 -23.92 1.39 2.14
N SER A 747 -23.54 0.14 1.82
CA SER A 747 -22.25 -0.38 2.26
C SER A 747 -21.31 -0.67 1.11
N ASP A 748 -21.74 -0.45 -0.13
CA ASP A 748 -20.86 -0.67 -1.28
C ASP A 748 -19.81 0.44 -1.34
N PHE A 749 -18.58 0.04 -1.67
CA PHE A 749 -17.54 1.03 -1.91
C PHE A 749 -16.61 0.51 -2.99
N ASN A 750 -15.85 1.41 -3.59
CA ASN A 750 -14.91 1.02 -4.61
C ASN A 750 -13.70 1.94 -4.58
N PHE A 751 -12.63 1.49 -5.19
CA PHE A 751 -11.44 2.29 -5.37
C PHE A 751 -10.74 1.83 -6.64
N SER A 752 -9.83 2.66 -7.11
CA SER A 752 -9.12 2.39 -8.36
C SER A 752 -7.65 2.17 -8.10
N TRP A 753 -7.09 1.22 -8.84
CA TRP A 753 -5.65 0.98 -8.82
C TRP A 753 -4.96 1.99 -9.73
N ASN A 754 -3.71 2.27 -9.42
CA ASN A 754 -2.94 3.18 -10.27
C ASN A 754 -2.65 2.57 -11.64
N GLN A 755 -2.49 1.26 -11.68
CA GLN A 755 -2.27 0.55 -12.94
C GLN A 755 -3.24 -0.62 -13.01
N MET A 756 -3.56 -1.04 -14.24
CA MET A 756 -4.47 -2.16 -14.41
C MET A 756 -3.78 -3.45 -13.97
N PRO A 757 -4.31 -4.13 -12.96
CA PRO A 757 -3.67 -5.35 -12.47
C PRO A 757 -3.99 -6.55 -13.36
N ASN A 758 -3.10 -7.54 -13.33
CA ASN A 758 -3.39 -8.82 -13.94
C ASN A 758 -3.69 -9.90 -12.90
N ALA A 759 -3.50 -9.61 -11.63
CA ALA A 759 -3.85 -10.53 -10.55
C ALA A 759 -4.06 -9.71 -9.28
N ILE A 760 -4.97 -10.18 -8.44
CA ILE A 760 -5.27 -9.51 -7.18
C ILE A 760 -5.33 -10.55 -6.07
N VAL A 761 -4.70 -10.24 -4.95
CA VAL A 761 -4.66 -11.11 -3.78
C VAL A 761 -5.14 -10.33 -2.58
N CYS A 762 -6.05 -10.90 -1.81
CA CYS A 762 -6.48 -10.31 -0.56
C CYS A 762 -5.80 -11.02 0.59
N ALA A 763 -4.95 -10.30 1.30
CA ALA A 763 -4.27 -10.79 2.49
C ALA A 763 -4.58 -9.81 3.60
N PHE A 764 -5.71 -10.01 4.23
CA PHE A 764 -6.24 -9.05 5.19
C PHE A 764 -5.18 -8.61 6.20
N PRO A 765 -5.03 -7.33 6.51
CA PRO A 765 -5.87 -6.20 6.09
C PRO A 765 -5.50 -5.59 4.74
N TYR A 766 -4.66 -6.24 3.97
CA TYR A 766 -4.15 -5.71 2.73
C TYR A 766 -4.81 -6.36 1.53
N ILE A 767 -4.87 -5.61 0.46
CA ILE A 767 -5.21 -6.15 -0.84
C ILE A 767 -4.09 -5.71 -1.79
N LEU A 768 -3.58 -6.67 -2.55
CA LEU A 768 -2.41 -6.49 -3.40
C LEU A 768 -2.80 -6.65 -4.86
N ALA A 769 -2.39 -5.70 -5.68
CA ALA A 769 -2.59 -5.77 -7.12
C ALA A 769 -1.25 -5.98 -7.79
N PHE A 770 -1.17 -7.01 -8.62
CA PHE A 770 0.04 -7.36 -9.33
C PHE A 770 -0.07 -6.92 -10.78
N THR A 771 0.93 -6.20 -11.25
CA THR A 771 1.07 -5.90 -12.67
C THR A 771 2.33 -6.61 -13.15
N THR A 772 2.74 -6.33 -14.39
CA THR A 772 3.98 -6.93 -14.88
C THR A 772 5.22 -6.31 -14.27
N ASP A 773 5.09 -5.17 -13.60
CA ASP A 773 6.27 -4.47 -13.09
C ASP A 773 6.08 -3.88 -11.70
N SER A 774 4.96 -4.15 -11.04
CA SER A 774 4.76 -3.58 -9.72
C SER A 774 3.76 -4.38 -8.90
N ILE A 775 3.87 -4.22 -7.58
CA ILE A 775 2.87 -4.70 -6.63
C ILE A 775 2.35 -3.47 -5.89
N GLU A 776 1.06 -3.19 -6.04
CA GLU A 776 0.44 -2.06 -5.37
C GLU A 776 -0.35 -2.60 -4.19
N ILE A 777 -0.06 -2.11 -3.00
CA ILE A 777 -0.64 -2.62 -1.76
C ILE A 777 -1.54 -1.54 -1.17
N ARG A 778 -2.78 -1.92 -0.91
CA ARG A 778 -3.76 -1.01 -0.32
C ARG A 778 -4.44 -1.69 0.86
N LEU A 779 -5.08 -0.87 1.69
CA LEU A 779 -5.92 -1.40 2.76
C LEU A 779 -7.28 -1.75 2.18
N VAL A 780 -7.75 -2.94 2.49
CA VAL A 780 -9.02 -3.41 1.92
C VAL A 780 -10.21 -2.62 2.48
N VAL A 781 -10.07 -2.09 3.68
CA VAL A 781 -11.20 -1.43 4.34
C VAL A 781 -11.54 -0.09 3.72
N ASN A 782 -10.55 0.64 3.23
CA ASN A 782 -10.81 1.98 2.68
C ASN A 782 -10.13 2.23 1.34
N GLY A 783 -9.36 1.28 0.84
CA GLY A 783 -8.68 1.45 -0.44
C GLY A 783 -7.46 2.35 -0.40
N ASN A 784 -7.03 2.77 0.77
CA ASN A 784 -5.89 3.69 0.86
C ASN A 784 -4.60 2.98 0.52
N LEU A 785 -3.77 3.68 -0.24
CA LEU A 785 -2.50 3.13 -0.68
C LEU A 785 -1.54 3.00 0.48
N VAL A 786 -0.94 1.83 0.63
CA VAL A 786 0.07 1.60 1.65
C VAL A 786 1.45 1.66 1.06
N TYR A 787 1.67 0.99 -0.06
CA TYR A 787 2.99 0.89 -0.63
C TYR A 787 2.89 0.40 -2.07
N THR A 788 3.87 0.80 -2.88
CA THR A 788 4.01 0.28 -4.23
C THR A 788 5.43 -0.23 -4.39
N ALA A 789 5.55 -1.52 -4.63
CA ALA A 789 6.85 -2.13 -4.86
C ALA A 789 7.08 -2.28 -6.36
N VAL A 790 8.23 -1.80 -6.83
CA VAL A 790 8.59 -1.95 -8.24
C VAL A 790 9.38 -3.25 -8.37
N VAL A 791 8.84 -4.19 -9.11
CA VAL A 791 9.43 -5.51 -9.28
C VAL A 791 9.44 -5.81 -10.78
N PRO A 792 10.61 -5.86 -11.40
CA PRO A 792 10.63 -6.05 -12.86
C PRO A 792 10.23 -7.46 -13.25
N GLU A 793 9.50 -7.55 -14.33
CA GLU A 793 9.04 -8.81 -14.91
C GLU A 793 8.37 -9.69 -13.87
N LEU A 794 7.40 -9.10 -13.19
CA LEU A 794 6.69 -9.71 -12.08
C LEU A 794 5.64 -10.69 -12.57
N GLN A 795 5.55 -11.83 -11.91
CA GLN A 795 4.48 -12.80 -12.19
C GLN A 795 4.08 -13.43 -10.85
N LEU A 796 2.80 -13.40 -10.56
CA LEU A 796 2.28 -14.08 -9.36
C LEU A 796 2.28 -15.57 -9.60
N ALA A 797 2.87 -16.32 -8.68
CA ALA A 797 2.96 -17.77 -8.81
C ALA A 797 1.91 -18.49 -7.96
N SER A 798 1.74 -18.06 -6.71
CA SER A 798 0.80 -18.68 -5.81
C SER A 798 0.37 -17.69 -4.75
N SER A 799 -0.86 -17.83 -4.28
CA SER A 799 -1.39 -16.88 -3.30
C SER A 799 -2.25 -17.53 -2.23
N ARG A 800 -2.32 -18.85 -2.17
CA ARG A 800 -3.28 -19.48 -1.27
C ARG A 800 -2.85 -19.42 0.19
N SER A 801 -1.66 -19.91 0.51
CA SER A 801 -1.20 -19.86 1.89
C SER A 801 -0.23 -18.72 2.10
N ASP A 802 0.83 -18.71 1.33
CA ASP A 802 1.75 -17.59 1.26
C ASP A 802 1.69 -17.04 -0.16
N ILE A 803 2.18 -15.84 -0.32
CA ILE A 803 2.21 -15.22 -1.64
C ILE A 803 3.60 -15.43 -2.22
N TYR A 804 3.65 -16.13 -3.34
CA TYR A 804 4.89 -16.37 -4.06
C TYR A 804 4.82 -15.70 -5.41
N PHE A 805 5.88 -15.01 -5.76
CA PHE A 805 5.93 -14.34 -7.05
C PHE A 805 7.33 -14.43 -7.63
N VAL A 806 7.39 -14.26 -8.94
CA VAL A 806 8.60 -14.40 -9.71
C VAL A 806 9.02 -13.04 -10.22
N SER A 807 10.29 -12.75 -10.06
CA SER A 807 10.88 -11.55 -10.65
C SER A 807 12.14 -11.96 -11.38
N SER A 808 12.26 -11.53 -12.62
CA SER A 808 13.51 -11.82 -13.34
C SER A 808 14.49 -10.71 -13.06
N ALA A 809 15.45 -11.00 -12.21
CA ALA A 809 16.52 -10.07 -11.95
C ALA A 809 17.70 -10.44 -12.83
N PRO A 810 18.38 -9.47 -13.40
CA PRO A 810 19.61 -9.81 -14.15
C PRO A 810 20.60 -10.48 -13.21
N VAL A 811 21.22 -11.52 -13.69
CA VAL A 811 22.18 -12.24 -12.88
C VAL A 811 23.30 -11.32 -12.44
N SER A 812 23.66 -10.40 -13.29
CA SER A 812 24.75 -9.47 -13.00
C SER A 812 24.45 -8.55 -11.84
N SER A 813 23.20 -8.28 -11.56
CA SER A 813 22.90 -7.31 -10.49
C SER A 813 23.21 -7.86 -9.12
N ALA A 814 23.04 -9.16 -8.93
CA ALA A 814 23.35 -9.75 -7.63
C ALA A 814 24.84 -9.84 -7.37
N SER A 815 25.62 -10.12 -8.41
CA SER A 815 27.03 -10.21 -8.24
C SER A 815 27.70 -8.85 -8.16
N ASN A 816 27.11 -7.87 -8.79
CA ASN A 816 27.72 -6.56 -8.83
C ASN A 816 27.50 -5.78 -7.55
N CYS A 817 26.66 -6.29 -6.69
CA CYS A 817 26.47 -5.61 -5.42
C CYS A 817 27.74 -5.55 -4.61
N SER A 818 28.56 -6.56 -4.74
CA SER A 818 29.78 -6.61 -3.95
C SER A 818 30.91 -5.82 -4.59
N SER A 819 30.87 -5.65 -5.88
CA SER A 819 32.03 -5.08 -6.54
C SER A 819 32.08 -3.59 -6.47
N ARG A 820 30.97 -3.01 -6.18
CA ARG A 820 30.97 -1.62 -6.04
C ARG A 820 31.70 -0.93 -7.15
N ASP A 821 32.11 -1.56 -8.10
CA ASP A 821 32.83 -0.91 -9.16
C ASP A 821 31.90 -0.26 -10.08
N THR A 822 31.41 0.78 -9.62
CA THR A 822 30.44 1.51 -10.33
C THR A 822 31.03 2.30 -11.47
N SER A 823 32.33 2.32 -11.51
CA SER A 823 32.97 3.13 -12.52
C SER A 823 32.67 2.65 -13.91
N SER A 824 32.37 1.39 -14.05
CA SER A 824 32.17 0.88 -15.39
C SER A 824 30.71 0.90 -15.81
N GLN A 825 29.87 1.45 -15.01
CA GLN A 825 28.48 1.45 -15.38
C GLN A 825 28.23 2.35 -16.56
N SER A 826 27.75 1.78 -17.60
CA SER A 826 27.36 2.56 -18.73
C SER A 826 26.11 3.34 -18.37
N SER A 827 26.18 4.61 -18.58
CA SER A 827 25.00 5.41 -18.41
C SER A 827 23.96 4.98 -19.40
N PRO A 828 22.71 5.04 -19.03
CA PRO A 828 21.67 4.68 -19.98
C PRO A 828 21.70 5.61 -21.16
N GLN A 829 21.54 5.06 -22.32
CA GLN A 829 21.51 5.84 -23.53
C GLN A 829 20.22 6.59 -23.62
N THR A 830 20.34 7.83 -24.06
CA THR A 830 19.16 8.65 -24.22
C THR A 830 18.33 8.14 -25.37
N PRO A 831 17.05 7.95 -25.17
CA PRO A 831 16.22 7.54 -26.30
C PRO A 831 16.12 8.65 -27.30
N THR A 832 15.84 8.28 -28.53
CA THR A 832 15.65 9.22 -29.61
C THR A 832 14.17 9.35 -29.90
N GLY A 833 13.82 10.46 -30.48
CA GLY A 833 12.47 10.66 -30.95
C GLY A 833 11.53 11.05 -29.85
N TYR A 834 10.37 10.44 -29.86
CA TYR A 834 9.31 10.79 -28.92
C TYR A 834 9.43 10.07 -27.62
N GLU A 835 10.40 9.22 -27.50
CA GLU A 835 10.57 8.54 -26.26
C GLU A 835 11.10 9.50 -25.22
N MET A 836 10.76 9.21 -23.97
CA MET A 836 11.22 10.03 -22.89
C MET A 836 12.73 9.96 -22.83
N PRO A 837 13.40 11.08 -22.82
CA PRO A 837 14.86 11.03 -22.68
C PRO A 837 15.22 10.42 -21.33
N VAL A 838 16.16 9.52 -21.38
CA VAL A 838 16.68 8.94 -20.17
C VAL A 838 17.82 9.82 -19.73
N PHE A 839 17.68 10.42 -18.58
CA PHE A 839 18.76 11.22 -18.05
C PHE A 839 19.96 10.34 -17.75
N PRO A 840 21.14 10.82 -18.03
CA PRO A 840 22.30 10.05 -17.63
C PRO A 840 22.29 9.82 -16.13
N SER A 841 22.82 8.70 -15.78
CA SER A 841 22.97 8.39 -14.37
C SER A 841 23.63 9.58 -13.65
N PRO A 842 23.25 9.83 -12.42
CA PRO A 842 23.94 10.89 -11.69
C PRO A 842 25.43 10.69 -11.64
N LEU A 843 25.85 9.51 -11.93
CA LEU A 843 27.30 9.20 -11.96
C LEU A 843 27.94 9.51 -13.30
N GLY A 844 27.16 9.82 -14.31
CA GLY A 844 27.77 10.19 -15.58
C GLY A 844 28.48 11.51 -15.53
N ASP A 845 29.24 11.82 -16.56
CA ASP A 845 30.07 13.03 -16.66
C ASP A 845 29.28 14.30 -16.46
N UNK A 846 28.31 14.23 -16.72
CA UNK A 846 27.42 15.27 -16.55
C UNK A 846 27.18 15.56 -15.16
N UNK A 847 27.34 14.65 -14.66
CA UNK A 847 27.23 14.71 -13.29
C UNK A 847 28.46 15.33 -12.78
N UNK A 848 29.35 15.04 -13.36
CA UNK A 848 30.57 15.59 -12.94
C UNK A 848 30.52 17.06 -13.00
N UNK A 849 30.06 17.41 -13.91
CA UNK A 849 29.97 18.80 -14.04
C UNK A 849 28.98 19.38 -13.08
N UNK A 850 28.20 18.78 -13.00
CA UNK A 850 27.20 19.12 -12.11
C UNK A 850 27.67 18.96 -10.78
N UNK A 851 28.33 18.15 -10.71
CA UNK A 851 28.93 17.92 -9.45
C UNK A 851 29.90 19.03 -9.13
N UNK A 852 30.42 19.31 -10.03
CA UNK A 852 31.28 20.37 -9.82
C UNK A 852 30.52 21.62 -9.42
N UNK A 853 29.69 21.75 -9.98
CA UNK A 853 28.94 22.86 -9.65
C UNK A 853 28.23 22.66 -8.38
N UNK A 854 27.99 21.69 -8.24
CA UNK A 854 27.41 21.29 -7.05
C UNK A 854 28.44 21.33 -6.02
N UNK A 855 29.38 21.05 -6.44
CA UNK A 855 30.45 21.09 -5.52
C UNK A 855 30.72 22.48 -5.04
N UNK A 856 30.58 23.10 -5.92
CA UNK A 856 30.76 24.43 -5.54
C UNK A 856 29.67 24.91 -4.63
N UNK A 857 28.81 24.59 -4.95
CA UNK A 857 27.72 24.95 -4.20
C UNK A 857 27.64 24.13 -3.01
N UNK A 858 28.00 23.20 -3.18
CA UNK A 858 28.14 22.38 -2.09
C UNK A 858 29.18 22.85 -1.23
N UNK A 859 30.02 23.30 -1.85
CA UNK A 859 31.05 23.81 -1.04
C UNK A 859 30.48 24.85 -0.14
N UNK A 860 29.84 25.44 -0.75
CA UNK A 860 29.29 26.43 0.02
C UNK A 860 28.36 25.90 1.06
N UNK A 861 27.85 25.19 0.63
CA UNK A 861 26.93 24.55 1.45
C UNK A 861 27.61 23.65 2.34
N UNK A 862 28.44 23.26 1.86
CA UNK A 862 29.25 22.46 2.65
C UNK A 862 29.84 23.22 3.75
N UNK A 863 30.18 24.17 3.31
CA UNK A 863 30.68 24.94 4.32
C UNK A 863 29.73 25.20 5.44
N UNK A 864 28.77 25.31 5.00
CA UNK A 864 27.80 25.51 5.93
C UNK A 864 27.50 24.25 6.61
N UNK A 865 27.49 23.51 5.87
CA UNK A 865 27.21 22.25 6.37
C UNK A 865 28.36 21.78 7.13
N UNK A 866 29.28 22.20 6.72
CA UNK A 866 30.45 21.83 7.44
C UNK A 866 30.39 22.33 8.82
N UNK A 867 30.01 23.29 8.69
CA UNK A 867 29.87 23.85 9.96
C UNK A 867 28.87 23.09 10.80
N UNK A 868 28.08 22.81 10.16
CA UNK A 868 27.12 22.08 10.79
C UNK A 868 27.58 20.72 11.03
N UNK A 869 28.12 20.44 10.19
CA UNK A 869 28.69 19.19 10.31
C UNK A 869 29.69 19.15 11.37
N UNK A 870 30.33 20.10 11.37
CA UNK A 870 31.27 20.13 12.37
C UNK A 870 30.61 20.02 13.69
N UNK A 871 29.71 20.54 13.62
CA UNK A 871 28.95 20.45 14.76
C UNK A 871 28.41 19.09 14.98
N UNK A 872 28.11 18.74 14.00
CA UNK A 872 27.59 17.49 14.06
C UNK A 872 28.66 16.50 14.25
N UNK A 873 29.53 16.84 13.74
CA UNK A 873 30.64 16.00 13.92
C UNK A 873 31.07 15.99 15.32
N UNK A 874 31.06 16.97 15.65
CA UNK A 874 31.31 16.99 17.00
C UNK A 874 30.35 16.22 17.83
N UNK A 875 29.40 16.35 17.38
CA UNK A 875 28.43 15.61 18.02
C UNK A 875 28.58 14.17 17.73
N UNK A 876 28.86 14.12 16.71
CA UNK A 876 29.05 12.81 16.29
C UNK A 876 30.24 12.27 16.99
N UNK A 877 31.07 13.04 17.08
CA UNK A 877 32.19 12.58 17.75
C UNK A 877 31.86 12.24 19.13
N UNK A 878 31.17 12.91 19.45
CA UNK A 878 30.67 12.60 20.69
C UNK A 878 29.84 11.35 20.74
N UNK A 879 29.34 11.36 19.85
CA UNK A 879 28.52 10.25 19.74
C UNK A 879 29.31 9.04 19.44
N UNK A 880 30.11 9.37 18.80
CA UNK A 880 31.01 8.36 18.50
C UNK A 880 31.73 7.94 19.69
N UNK A 881 32.02 8.77 20.24
CA UNK A 881 32.60 8.41 21.42
C UNK A 881 31.71 7.62 22.31
N UNK A 882 30.73 8.03 22.18
CA UNK A 882 29.77 7.32 22.89
C UNK A 882 29.53 5.97 22.31
N UNK A 883 29.60 6.13 21.22
CA UNK A 883 29.38 4.96 20.53
C UNK A 883 30.46 4.03 20.72
N UNK A 884 31.43 4.60 20.76
CA UNK A 884 32.53 3.82 21.00
C UNK A 884 32.48 3.24 22.35
N UNK A 885 32.05 3.88 22.94
CA UNK A 885 31.82 3.36 24.19
C UNK A 885 30.75 2.32 24.16
N UNK A 886 30.04 2.61 23.50
CA UNK A 886 29.04 1.69 23.38
C UNK A 886 29.43 0.52 22.62
N UNK A 887 30.08 0.84 21.84
CA UNK A 887 30.59 -0.22 21.11
C UNK A 887 31.42 -1.07 21.93
N UNK A 888 31.95 -0.52 22.59
CA UNK A 888 32.75 -1.28 23.44
C UNK A 888 31.89 -2.09 24.33
N UNK A 889 30.97 -1.53 24.46
CA UNK A 889 30.07 -2.25 25.23
C UNK A 889 29.34 -3.26 24.43
N UNK A 890 29.17 -2.88 23.39
CA UNK A 890 28.47 -3.75 22.58
C UNK A 890 29.29 -4.89 22.19
N UNK A 891 30.29 -4.58 22.11
CA UNK A 891 31.16 -5.61 21.84
C UNK A 891 31.12 -6.63 22.89
N UNK A 892 30.78 -6.18 23.66
CA UNK A 892 30.67 -7.09 24.68
C UNK A 892 29.44 -7.84 24.56
N UNK A 893 28.82 -7.26 24.05
CA UNK A 893 27.61 -7.88 24.02
C UNK A 893 27.35 -8.52 22.73
N UNK A 894 28.03 -8.48 22.11
CA UNK A 894 27.78 -8.84 21.18
C UNK A 894 27.14 -9.88 20.79
N LYS A 895 26.71 -10.57 21.50
CA LYS A 895 25.82 -11.63 21.08
C LYS A 895 24.40 -11.33 21.46
N ALA A 896 23.89 -10.34 20.88
CA ALA A 896 22.45 -10.23 20.81
C ALA A 896 21.94 -11.52 20.20
N PRO A 897 20.90 -12.08 20.78
CA PRO A 897 20.34 -13.27 20.17
C PRO A 897 19.89 -12.90 18.78
N ARG A 898 20.29 -13.69 17.81
CA ARG A 898 19.78 -13.53 16.47
C ARG A 898 18.27 -13.57 16.55
N MET A 899 17.70 -12.47 16.32
CA MET A 899 16.26 -12.48 16.14
C MET A 899 16.01 -13.43 15.00
N LYS A 900 15.33 -14.50 15.30
CA LYS A 900 14.85 -15.38 14.26
C LYS A 900 14.00 -14.53 13.36
N LYS A 901 14.41 -14.40 12.15
CA LYS A 901 13.55 -13.75 11.17
C LYS A 901 12.20 -14.44 11.24
N PRO A 902 11.15 -13.69 11.41
CA PRO A 902 9.85 -14.35 11.38
C PRO A 902 9.69 -15.06 10.06
N ARG A 903 9.15 -16.24 10.12
CA ARG A 903 8.88 -16.98 8.91
C ARG A 903 7.94 -16.18 8.05
N GLY A 904 8.29 -16.07 6.83
CA GLY A 904 7.45 -15.35 5.92
C GLY A 904 7.90 -13.94 5.76
N GLY A 905 8.54 -13.75 4.72
CA GLY A 905 8.85 -12.42 4.33
C GLY A 905 7.66 -11.80 3.69
N VAL A 906 7.75 -10.57 3.55
CA VAL A 906 6.68 -9.79 3.03
C VAL A 906 7.23 -8.93 1.93
N VAL A 907 6.45 -8.70 0.94
CA VAL A 907 6.87 -7.92 -0.21
C VAL A 907 6.98 -6.44 0.13
#